data_25aca280dec3f1a24c24859534b4fd59
#
_entry.id   25aca280dec3f1a24c24859534b4fd59
#
_cell.length_a   1.000
_cell.length_b   1.000
_cell.length_c   1.000
_cell.angle_alpha   90.00
_cell.angle_beta   90.00
_cell.angle_gamma   90.00
#
_symmetry.space_group_name_H-M   'P 1'
#
loop_
_entity.id
_entity.type
_entity.pdbx_description
1 polymer ?
#
loop_
_entity_poly.entity_id
_entity_poly.type
_entity_poly.pdbx_seq_one_letter_code
_entity_poly.pdbx_strand_id
1 'polypeptide(L)'
;MLQSAINPWRITVVAIALVVLSIISRKFRFTVIISALLLGSTVMSLREASLQSSQLTKLYGQSVHVMAQVVTDPSLTTTGNYSFIARALFVQTGAGSYGMRIPIRVITPRTSVLHLLPGQSFSATARIVDSKEGRVGALVLIDEDVKVITPASRWAKSLASIRFGLRNLSGDGNAGALIPGMVLGDTAKQSAEFKNAMKRSGLMHLVAVSGANFAIVSSFVLWCMQFLFTRMKLRLSATAIALICFIALVRPSPSVLRAAAMAAVLLIAQGTNRGRDALPALGFAIGAVVVGDPWQARDAGFALSVLATAGLLLFSPVVVEKLSRFIPEKLAQALAPPIAAIVFCSPVLVSLSGYLSPISILANLLAAPAVGPITILGFIAALISPLVPVISIALIWLIRFPAAFIAAVASWSAQFPVLTLRTGSIGFLIVAVFTLTLWLFKKYIKTISVGALILILALTWMQRWPAGDWHVANCDVGQGDSMVLNLGNHRAIVIDVGPDPVAEDRCLKALGIDEISLLILSHFHADHVGGLSGAIRNRNVSQVWLSTNVQPLIESSHVVGLLKNSQVVLPQRGFSAQVGQFRINVLWPASGTHIFASMPGEGSAINNSSIAVLIASPDVTIFAAGDLEPPAQHELVGDVMAVDIYKVCHHGSRYQDGDLMRVLKPQIAVISVGATNMYGHPAPQTIDALARLGARIVRTDINGSISIIAREHRLSIRTSKGRFNLFRLG
;
A
#
# COMPACT_ATOMS: atom_id res chain seq x y z
N MET A 1 -0.62 -4.73 15.31
CA MET A 1 -1.51 -5.83 15.68
C MET A 1 -1.30 -6.40 17.09
N LEU A 2 -0.25 -6.04 17.78
CA LEU A 2 -0.13 -6.27 19.23
C LEU A 2 -0.76 -5.10 20.05
N GLN A 3 -1.56 -4.28 19.42
CA GLN A 3 -2.04 -3.00 19.94
C GLN A 3 -3.14 -3.09 20.98
N SER A 4 -3.81 -4.22 21.14
CA SER A 4 -5.02 -4.27 21.98
C SER A 4 -4.95 -5.17 23.20
N ALA A 5 -3.85 -5.90 23.43
CA ALA A 5 -3.88 -6.99 24.42
C ALA A 5 -3.12 -6.75 25.73
N ILE A 6 -2.19 -5.78 25.81
CA ILE A 6 -1.40 -5.63 27.04
C ILE A 6 -1.42 -4.15 27.49
N ASN A 7 -2.09 -3.91 28.60
CA ASN A 7 -2.08 -2.60 29.27
C ASN A 7 -0.63 -2.24 29.66
N PRO A 8 -0.08 -1.10 29.23
CA PRO A 8 1.30 -0.69 29.52
C PRO A 8 1.65 -0.71 31.02
N TRP A 9 0.70 -0.39 31.89
CA TRP A 9 0.89 -0.44 33.34
C TRP A 9 1.16 -1.85 33.87
N ARG A 10 0.57 -2.89 33.28
CA ARG A 10 0.85 -4.29 33.64
C ARG A 10 2.30 -4.65 33.30
N ILE A 11 2.79 -4.20 32.13
CA ILE A 11 4.20 -4.40 31.74
C ILE A 11 5.12 -3.69 32.72
N THR A 12 4.79 -2.47 33.13
CA THR A 12 5.56 -1.69 34.10
C THR A 12 5.65 -2.40 35.47
N VAL A 13 4.52 -2.91 35.98
CA VAL A 13 4.48 -3.66 37.25
C VAL A 13 5.32 -4.94 37.17
N VAL A 14 5.17 -5.73 36.10
CA VAL A 14 5.96 -6.94 35.87
C VAL A 14 7.45 -6.61 35.76
N ALA A 15 7.80 -5.54 35.03
CA ALA A 15 9.18 -5.10 34.87
C ALA A 15 9.82 -4.67 36.21
N ILE A 16 9.08 -3.96 37.08
CA ILE A 16 9.53 -3.62 38.43
C ILE A 16 9.85 -4.88 39.23
N ALA A 17 8.92 -5.85 39.25
CA ALA A 17 9.11 -7.11 39.97
C ALA A 17 10.36 -7.88 39.47
N LEU A 18 10.56 -7.91 38.14
CA LEU A 18 11.73 -8.55 37.53
C LEU A 18 13.04 -7.81 37.82
N VAL A 19 13.04 -6.46 37.88
CA VAL A 19 14.21 -5.67 38.28
C VAL A 19 14.60 -6.01 39.71
N VAL A 20 13.65 -6.04 40.64
CA VAL A 20 13.89 -6.41 42.05
C VAL A 20 14.49 -7.81 42.14
N LEU A 21 13.87 -8.77 41.43
CA LEU A 21 14.35 -10.15 41.42
C LEU A 21 15.79 -10.28 40.85
N SER A 22 16.10 -9.49 39.81
CA SER A 22 17.41 -9.53 39.16
C SER A 22 18.51 -8.86 40.01
N ILE A 23 18.16 -7.84 40.77
CA ILE A 23 19.07 -7.20 41.75
C ILE A 23 19.38 -8.22 42.86
N ILE A 24 18.33 -8.87 43.40
CA ILE A 24 18.48 -9.91 44.43
C ILE A 24 19.39 -11.05 43.93
N SER A 25 19.21 -11.46 42.68
CA SER A 25 20.00 -12.55 42.05
C SER A 25 21.42 -12.12 41.60
N ARG A 26 21.82 -10.86 41.79
CA ARG A 26 23.12 -10.26 41.39
C ARG A 26 23.49 -10.48 39.91
N LYS A 27 22.52 -10.62 39.01
CA LYS A 27 22.72 -10.82 37.57
C LYS A 27 22.70 -9.49 36.82
N PHE A 28 23.78 -8.73 36.85
CA PHE A 28 23.90 -7.37 36.30
C PHE A 28 23.34 -7.20 34.86
N ARG A 29 23.64 -8.15 33.96
CA ARG A 29 23.14 -8.07 32.56
C ARG A 29 21.61 -8.11 32.48
N PHE A 30 20.96 -8.95 33.27
CA PHE A 30 19.50 -9.02 33.34
C PHE A 30 18.92 -7.76 33.97
N THR A 31 19.56 -7.19 34.98
CA THR A 31 19.14 -5.92 35.60
C THR A 31 19.11 -4.79 34.58
N VAL A 32 20.13 -4.66 33.73
CA VAL A 32 20.19 -3.63 32.68
C VAL A 32 19.06 -3.83 31.65
N ILE A 33 18.84 -5.05 31.19
CA ILE A 33 17.80 -5.36 30.19
C ILE A 33 16.40 -5.02 30.75
N ILE A 34 16.13 -5.48 31.95
CA ILE A 34 14.82 -5.29 32.59
C ILE A 34 14.59 -3.81 32.94
N SER A 35 15.63 -3.09 33.38
CA SER A 35 15.55 -1.64 33.61
C SER A 35 15.25 -0.86 32.32
N ALA A 36 15.84 -1.27 31.20
CA ALA A 36 15.52 -0.67 29.89
C ALA A 36 14.09 -0.94 29.48
N LEU A 37 13.56 -2.15 29.70
CA LEU A 37 12.16 -2.49 29.47
C LEU A 37 11.22 -1.66 30.36
N LEU A 38 11.57 -1.50 31.64
CA LEU A 38 10.82 -0.67 32.59
C LEU A 38 10.76 0.79 32.11
N LEU A 39 11.91 1.36 31.73
CA LEU A 39 11.98 2.73 31.23
C LEU A 39 11.10 2.90 29.98
N GLY A 40 11.24 2.00 29.00
CA GLY A 40 10.45 2.05 27.77
C GLY A 40 8.95 1.94 28.01
N SER A 41 8.52 0.99 28.86
CA SER A 41 7.10 0.81 29.22
C SER A 41 6.53 2.00 29.97
N THR A 42 7.30 2.58 30.89
CA THR A 42 6.87 3.76 31.67
C THR A 42 6.71 4.99 30.78
N VAL A 43 7.68 5.27 29.92
CA VAL A 43 7.60 6.40 28.97
C VAL A 43 6.41 6.22 28.04
N MET A 44 6.15 5.01 27.56
CA MET A 44 5.00 4.70 26.71
C MET A 44 3.67 4.92 27.46
N SER A 45 3.57 4.43 28.71
CA SER A 45 2.37 4.61 29.54
C SER A 45 2.05 6.08 29.82
N LEU A 46 3.07 6.88 30.10
CA LEU A 46 2.92 8.32 30.32
C LEU A 46 2.43 9.04 29.05
N ARG A 47 2.98 8.67 27.89
CA ARG A 47 2.54 9.24 26.61
C ARG A 47 1.11 8.87 26.27
N GLU A 48 0.72 7.62 26.48
CA GLU A 48 -0.63 7.13 26.21
C GLU A 48 -1.64 7.81 27.16
N ALA A 49 -1.33 7.89 28.46
CA ALA A 49 -2.13 8.60 29.42
C ALA A 49 -2.30 10.08 29.07
N SER A 50 -1.23 10.75 28.60
CA SER A 50 -1.29 12.15 28.14
C SER A 50 -2.21 12.37 26.94
N LEU A 51 -2.32 11.41 26.03
CA LEU A 51 -3.23 11.49 24.89
C LEU A 51 -4.68 11.22 25.29
N GLN A 52 -4.90 10.21 26.16
CA GLN A 52 -6.24 9.81 26.62
C GLN A 52 -6.88 10.81 27.58
N SER A 53 -6.08 11.51 28.40
CA SER A 53 -6.56 12.56 29.31
C SER A 53 -6.84 13.90 28.62
N SER A 54 -6.68 13.95 27.28
CA SER A 54 -6.86 15.19 26.53
C SER A 54 -8.32 15.63 26.47
N GLN A 55 -8.56 16.94 26.43
CA GLN A 55 -9.90 17.50 26.24
C GLN A 55 -10.51 17.13 24.87
N LEU A 56 -9.68 16.71 23.88
CA LEU A 56 -10.15 16.29 22.56
C LEU A 56 -11.07 15.07 22.62
N THR A 57 -10.86 14.17 23.58
CA THR A 57 -11.72 12.97 23.73
C THR A 57 -13.17 13.32 24.08
N LYS A 58 -13.38 14.46 24.78
CA LYS A 58 -14.73 14.95 25.13
C LYS A 58 -15.45 15.63 23.96
N LEU A 59 -14.72 15.93 22.88
CA LEU A 59 -15.22 16.66 21.72
C LEU A 59 -15.49 15.75 20.50
N TYR A 60 -15.38 14.43 20.67
CA TYR A 60 -15.68 13.50 19.58
C TYR A 60 -17.11 13.65 19.06
N GLY A 61 -17.23 13.67 17.74
CA GLY A 61 -18.51 13.88 17.05
C GLY A 61 -18.93 15.34 16.85
N GLN A 62 -18.26 16.28 17.54
CA GLN A 62 -18.59 17.69 17.45
C GLN A 62 -17.84 18.39 16.31
N SER A 63 -18.49 19.42 15.76
CA SER A 63 -17.86 20.38 14.85
C SER A 63 -17.32 21.56 15.69
N VAL A 64 -16.04 21.83 15.53
CA VAL A 64 -15.31 22.82 16.32
C VAL A 64 -14.36 23.63 15.45
N HIS A 65 -14.00 24.83 15.91
CA HIS A 65 -12.98 25.61 15.23
C HIS A 65 -11.60 25.23 15.79
N VAL A 66 -10.74 24.66 14.93
CA VAL A 66 -9.40 24.16 15.31
C VAL A 66 -8.33 25.09 14.76
N MET A 67 -7.40 25.52 15.64
CA MET A 67 -6.14 26.13 15.26
C MET A 67 -5.01 25.12 15.49
N ALA A 68 -4.28 24.77 14.43
CA ALA A 68 -3.22 23.76 14.50
C ALA A 68 -1.98 24.15 13.73
N GLN A 69 -0.84 23.61 14.14
CA GLN A 69 0.45 23.78 13.47
C GLN A 69 0.78 22.52 12.65
N VAL A 70 1.10 22.71 11.39
CA VAL A 70 1.52 21.62 10.47
C VAL A 70 2.83 21.00 10.95
N VAL A 71 2.86 19.66 11.05
CA VAL A 71 4.05 18.88 11.44
C VAL A 71 4.63 18.14 10.24
N THR A 72 3.78 17.49 9.44
CA THR A 72 4.22 16.75 8.24
C THR A 72 3.65 17.37 6.98
N ASP A 73 4.33 17.18 5.84
CA ASP A 73 3.80 17.63 4.56
C ASP A 73 2.49 16.88 4.24
N PRO A 74 1.47 17.55 3.64
CA PRO A 74 0.25 16.91 3.18
C PRO A 74 0.55 15.89 2.07
N SER A 75 -0.08 14.74 2.15
CA SER A 75 0.08 13.64 1.19
C SER A 75 -1.27 13.09 0.76
N LEU A 76 -1.39 12.72 -0.51
CA LEU A 76 -2.58 12.09 -1.05
C LEU A 76 -2.73 10.67 -0.50
N THR A 77 -3.92 10.37 0.02
CA THR A 77 -4.30 9.03 0.47
C THR A 77 -4.82 8.20 -0.71
N THR A 78 -4.97 6.91 -0.52
CA THR A 78 -5.58 6.01 -1.53
C THR A 78 -7.05 6.32 -1.81
N THR A 79 -7.69 7.12 -0.96
CA THR A 79 -9.09 7.55 -1.08
C THR A 79 -9.28 8.90 -1.75
N GLY A 80 -8.22 9.47 -2.33
CA GLY A 80 -8.29 10.78 -2.97
C GLY A 80 -8.25 11.98 -2.02
N ASN A 81 -8.28 11.77 -0.71
CA ASN A 81 -8.18 12.84 0.29
C ASN A 81 -6.73 13.14 0.64
N TYR A 82 -6.45 14.34 1.12
CA TYR A 82 -5.14 14.72 1.66
C TYR A 82 -5.08 14.44 3.15
N SER A 83 -3.96 13.88 3.61
CA SER A 83 -3.72 13.60 5.03
C SER A 83 -2.35 14.09 5.48
N PHE A 84 -2.31 14.68 6.67
CA PHE A 84 -1.07 15.13 7.32
C PHE A 84 -1.22 15.15 8.84
N ILE A 85 -0.10 15.15 9.55
CA ILE A 85 -0.08 15.31 11.01
C ILE A 85 0.08 16.80 11.31
N ALA A 86 -0.77 17.30 12.18
CA ALA A 86 -0.67 18.63 12.76
C ALA A 86 -0.65 18.54 14.29
N ARG A 87 -0.28 19.61 14.93
CA ARG A 87 -0.35 19.76 16.38
C ARG A 87 -1.45 20.77 16.70
N ALA A 88 -2.53 20.32 17.35
CA ALA A 88 -3.57 21.21 17.81
C ALA A 88 -3.00 22.19 18.85
N LEU A 89 -3.24 23.47 18.65
CA LEU A 89 -2.81 24.54 19.54
C LEU A 89 -4.00 25.08 20.35
N PHE A 90 -5.13 25.30 19.66
CA PHE A 90 -6.38 25.76 20.27
C PHE A 90 -7.55 25.04 19.60
N VAL A 91 -8.55 24.75 20.41
CA VAL A 91 -9.85 24.27 19.95
C VAL A 91 -10.91 25.14 20.58
N GLN A 92 -11.72 25.77 19.74
CA GLN A 92 -12.81 26.64 20.17
C GLN A 92 -14.15 25.93 19.90
N THR A 93 -14.96 25.89 20.95
CA THR A 93 -16.33 25.34 20.92
C THR A 93 -17.29 26.45 21.32
N GLY A 94 -18.60 26.24 21.17
CA GLY A 94 -19.61 27.16 21.70
C GLY A 94 -19.53 27.37 23.25
N ALA A 95 -18.91 26.40 23.95
CA ALA A 95 -18.78 26.44 25.42
C ALA A 95 -17.45 27.07 25.92
N GLY A 96 -16.47 27.30 25.02
CA GLY A 96 -15.19 27.89 25.39
C GLY A 96 -14.04 27.55 24.46
N SER A 97 -12.85 28.11 24.83
CA SER A 97 -11.60 27.86 24.06
C SER A 97 -10.61 27.13 24.97
N TYR A 98 -10.01 26.06 24.38
CA TYR A 98 -9.06 25.18 25.08
C TYR A 98 -7.70 25.24 24.39
N GLY A 99 -6.66 25.70 25.11
CA GLY A 99 -5.26 25.60 24.65
C GLY A 99 -4.71 24.20 24.87
N MET A 100 -4.00 23.61 23.85
CA MET A 100 -3.45 22.28 23.94
C MET A 100 -2.24 22.10 23.00
N ARG A 101 -1.45 21.04 23.23
CA ARG A 101 -0.34 20.67 22.32
C ARG A 101 -0.39 19.18 21.99
N ILE A 102 -1.41 18.77 21.26
CA ILE A 102 -1.72 17.37 21.00
C ILE A 102 -1.57 17.09 19.51
N PRO A 103 -0.86 16.00 19.12
CA PRO A 103 -0.81 15.59 17.72
C PRO A 103 -2.19 15.12 17.27
N ILE A 104 -2.61 15.61 16.11
CA ILE A 104 -3.85 15.26 15.43
C ILE A 104 -3.54 14.83 13.99
N ARG A 105 -4.35 13.94 13.44
CA ARG A 105 -4.32 13.63 12.01
C ARG A 105 -5.43 14.41 11.31
N VAL A 106 -5.03 15.23 10.36
CA VAL A 106 -5.96 15.98 9.52
C VAL A 106 -6.23 15.19 8.25
N ILE A 107 -7.49 15.09 7.85
CA ILE A 107 -7.94 14.56 6.55
C ILE A 107 -8.87 15.58 5.92
N THR A 108 -8.64 15.89 4.64
CA THR A 108 -9.45 16.85 3.89
C THR A 108 -9.44 16.52 2.39
N PRO A 109 -10.56 16.72 1.67
CA PRO A 109 -10.59 16.62 0.22
C PRO A 109 -10.00 17.86 -0.49
N ARG A 110 -9.73 18.95 0.26
CA ARG A 110 -9.34 20.24 -0.31
C ARG A 110 -7.89 20.29 -0.74
N THR A 111 -7.64 20.73 -1.96
CA THR A 111 -6.28 20.90 -2.53
C THR A 111 -5.52 22.08 -1.93
N SER A 112 -6.22 23.03 -1.30
CA SER A 112 -5.61 24.21 -0.64
C SER A 112 -4.54 23.85 0.39
N VAL A 113 -4.65 22.65 1.01
CA VAL A 113 -3.66 22.18 1.98
C VAL A 113 -2.31 21.79 1.36
N LEU A 114 -2.21 21.58 0.04
CA LEU A 114 -0.96 21.22 -0.64
C LEU A 114 0.15 22.27 -0.50
N HIS A 115 -0.22 23.50 -0.25
CA HIS A 115 0.72 24.61 -0.08
C HIS A 115 1.16 24.80 1.38
N LEU A 116 0.61 24.00 2.30
CA LEU A 116 0.99 24.08 3.71
C LEU A 116 2.38 23.49 3.93
N LEU A 117 3.19 24.23 4.67
CA LEU A 117 4.54 23.79 5.04
C LEU A 117 4.62 23.49 6.53
N PRO A 118 5.44 22.54 6.97
CA PRO A 118 5.68 22.30 8.39
C PRO A 118 6.13 23.54 9.12
N GLY A 119 5.54 23.76 10.31
CA GLY A 119 5.73 24.94 11.12
C GLY A 119 4.71 26.06 10.89
N GLN A 120 3.94 26.04 9.82
CA GLN A 120 2.81 26.98 9.62
C GLN A 120 1.66 26.63 10.56
N SER A 121 0.96 27.67 11.03
CA SER A 121 -0.30 27.49 11.74
C SER A 121 -1.47 27.84 10.85
N PHE A 122 -2.52 27.03 10.93
CA PHE A 122 -3.76 27.22 10.19
C PHE A 122 -4.97 27.13 11.13
N SER A 123 -6.09 27.69 10.70
CA SER A 123 -7.38 27.48 11.33
C SER A 123 -8.38 26.95 10.33
N ALA A 124 -9.29 26.12 10.81
CA ALA A 124 -10.40 25.58 10.04
C ALA A 124 -11.53 25.13 10.98
N THR A 125 -12.75 25.12 10.45
CA THR A 125 -13.84 24.38 11.07
C THR A 125 -13.68 22.92 10.75
N ALA A 126 -13.74 22.08 11.78
CA ALA A 126 -13.41 20.66 11.64
C ALA A 126 -14.28 19.80 12.54
N ARG A 127 -14.56 18.60 12.07
CA ARG A 127 -15.21 17.55 12.86
C ARG A 127 -14.16 16.68 13.52
N ILE A 128 -14.22 16.54 14.85
CA ILE A 128 -13.31 15.69 15.62
C ILE A 128 -13.89 14.28 15.68
N VAL A 129 -13.07 13.29 15.32
CA VAL A 129 -13.44 11.86 15.32
C VAL A 129 -12.39 11.07 16.10
N ASP A 130 -12.82 9.99 16.74
CA ASP A 130 -11.90 9.06 17.42
C ASP A 130 -10.89 8.47 16.44
N SER A 131 -9.64 8.43 16.86
CA SER A 131 -8.55 7.88 16.05
C SER A 131 -8.13 6.50 16.55
N LYS A 132 -8.19 5.52 15.66
CA LYS A 132 -7.58 4.20 15.91
C LYS A 132 -6.05 4.22 15.91
N GLU A 133 -5.45 5.34 15.51
CA GLU A 133 -4.00 5.55 15.50
C GLU A 133 -3.54 6.07 16.85
N GLY A 134 -2.98 5.20 17.70
CA GLY A 134 -2.56 5.55 19.06
C GLY A 134 -1.51 6.66 19.18
N ARG A 135 -0.94 7.13 18.06
CA ARG A 135 0.06 8.21 18.00
C ARG A 135 -0.55 9.60 17.99
N VAL A 136 -1.82 9.73 17.67
CA VAL A 136 -2.56 11.00 17.58
C VAL A 136 -3.75 10.96 18.53
N GLY A 137 -4.09 12.13 19.11
CA GLY A 137 -5.20 12.25 20.04
C GLY A 137 -6.56 12.25 19.38
N ALA A 138 -6.64 12.61 18.08
CA ALA A 138 -7.88 12.62 17.31
C ALA A 138 -7.62 12.61 15.81
N LEU A 139 -8.62 12.17 15.06
CA LEU A 139 -8.77 12.39 13.63
C LEU A 139 -9.62 13.65 13.44
N VAL A 140 -9.16 14.57 12.60
CA VAL A 140 -9.79 15.86 12.34
C VAL A 140 -10.17 15.94 10.87
N LEU A 141 -11.44 15.96 10.58
CA LEU A 141 -12.00 16.03 9.23
C LEU A 141 -12.33 17.50 8.90
N ILE A 142 -11.74 18.01 7.83
CA ILE A 142 -11.91 19.38 7.36
C ILE A 142 -12.52 19.32 5.97
N ASP A 143 -13.73 19.88 5.82
CA ASP A 143 -14.45 19.94 4.53
C ASP A 143 -14.35 21.33 3.88
N GLU A 144 -13.89 22.34 4.64
CA GLU A 144 -13.70 23.72 4.18
C GLU A 144 -12.23 24.01 3.85
N ASP A 145 -11.99 25.15 3.21
CA ASP A 145 -10.63 25.61 2.96
C ASP A 145 -9.95 26.10 4.24
N VAL A 146 -8.70 25.74 4.40
CA VAL A 146 -7.91 26.12 5.57
C VAL A 146 -7.42 27.57 5.47
N LYS A 147 -7.55 28.33 6.55
CA LYS A 147 -7.02 29.70 6.64
C LYS A 147 -5.66 29.68 7.32
N VAL A 148 -4.62 30.08 6.60
CA VAL A 148 -3.26 30.21 7.17
C VAL A 148 -3.20 31.41 8.11
N ILE A 149 -2.77 31.18 9.35
CA ILE A 149 -2.63 32.21 10.39
C ILE A 149 -1.19 32.73 10.45
N THR A 150 -0.23 31.81 10.54
CA THR A 150 1.20 32.18 10.56
C THR A 150 1.91 31.67 9.32
N PRO A 151 2.68 32.53 8.61
CA PRO A 151 3.44 32.12 7.44
C PRO A 151 4.59 31.18 7.84
N ALA A 152 5.08 30.42 6.87
CA ALA A 152 6.25 29.56 7.05
C ALA A 152 7.50 30.43 7.35
N SER A 153 8.38 29.93 8.20
CA SER A 153 9.67 30.54 8.47
C SER A 153 10.51 30.59 7.17
N ARG A 154 11.47 31.53 7.10
CA ARG A 154 12.40 31.63 5.96
C ARG A 154 13.13 30.31 5.73
N TRP A 155 13.55 29.64 6.78
CA TRP A 155 14.19 28.31 6.72
C TRP A 155 13.27 27.26 6.10
N ALA A 156 12.03 27.16 6.57
CA ALA A 156 11.06 26.21 6.01
C ALA A 156 10.77 26.46 4.54
N LYS A 157 10.69 27.75 4.12
CA LYS A 157 10.54 28.12 2.70
C LYS A 157 11.75 27.72 1.86
N SER A 158 12.98 27.92 2.36
CA SER A 158 14.20 27.51 1.66
C SER A 158 14.29 26.00 1.50
N LEU A 159 13.97 25.22 2.54
CA LEU A 159 13.92 23.77 2.43
C LEU A 159 12.83 23.29 1.45
N ALA A 160 11.66 23.94 1.47
CA ALA A 160 10.58 23.64 0.53
C ALA A 160 10.97 23.97 -0.92
N SER A 161 11.66 25.08 -1.17
CA SER A 161 12.12 25.43 -2.52
C SER A 161 13.12 24.42 -3.10
N ILE A 162 14.03 23.90 -2.27
CA ILE A 162 14.97 22.82 -2.66
C ILE A 162 14.19 21.56 -3.04
N ARG A 163 13.24 21.14 -2.21
CA ARG A 163 12.42 19.94 -2.45
C ARG A 163 11.57 20.08 -3.71
N PHE A 164 10.90 21.22 -3.83
CA PHE A 164 10.06 21.53 -4.98
C PHE A 164 10.87 21.66 -6.28
N GLY A 165 12.06 22.30 -6.20
CA GLY A 165 13.00 22.42 -7.30
C GLY A 165 13.40 21.05 -7.85
N LEU A 166 13.87 20.14 -6.98
CA LEU A 166 14.23 18.78 -7.40
C LEU A 166 13.03 18.03 -7.99
N ARG A 167 11.83 18.11 -7.35
CA ARG A 167 10.62 17.47 -7.84
C ARG A 167 10.24 17.93 -9.24
N ASN A 168 10.30 19.21 -9.51
CA ASN A 168 9.91 19.77 -10.81
C ASN A 168 10.94 19.45 -11.90
N LEU A 169 12.22 19.60 -11.58
CA LEU A 169 13.31 19.36 -12.53
C LEU A 169 13.50 17.88 -12.88
N SER A 170 13.07 16.96 -12.01
CA SER A 170 13.18 15.51 -12.27
C SER A 170 12.32 15.02 -13.43
N GLY A 171 11.35 15.82 -13.90
CA GLY A 171 10.47 15.46 -15.01
C GLY A 171 9.38 14.46 -14.62
N ASP A 172 8.74 13.89 -15.62
CA ASP A 172 7.61 12.98 -15.46
C ASP A 172 8.00 11.51 -15.70
N GLY A 173 7.04 10.62 -15.46
CA GLY A 173 7.21 9.16 -15.55
C GLY A 173 7.89 8.54 -14.33
N ASN A 174 8.03 7.22 -14.34
CA ASN A 174 8.52 6.45 -13.19
C ASN A 174 9.96 6.82 -12.78
N ALA A 175 10.84 7.10 -13.75
CA ALA A 175 12.21 7.53 -13.49
C ALA A 175 12.26 8.90 -12.81
N GLY A 176 11.48 9.87 -13.33
CA GLY A 176 11.39 11.22 -12.76
C GLY A 176 10.75 11.22 -11.37
N ALA A 177 9.75 10.37 -11.13
CA ALA A 177 9.11 10.22 -9.83
C ALA A 177 10.00 9.48 -8.80
N LEU A 178 10.94 8.65 -9.25
CA LEU A 178 11.85 7.90 -8.39
C LEU A 178 12.94 8.78 -7.78
N ILE A 179 13.51 9.73 -8.54
CA ILE A 179 14.63 10.57 -8.11
C ILE A 179 14.32 11.35 -6.82
N PRO A 180 13.24 12.15 -6.71
CA PRO A 180 12.92 12.87 -5.49
C PRO A 180 12.65 11.90 -4.31
N GLY A 181 12.08 10.72 -4.59
CA GLY A 181 11.87 9.67 -3.59
C GLY A 181 13.17 9.18 -2.98
N MET A 182 14.15 8.83 -3.80
CA MET A 182 15.43 8.28 -3.34
C MET A 182 16.31 9.35 -2.65
N VAL A 183 16.26 10.58 -3.11
CA VAL A 183 17.13 11.67 -2.62
C VAL A 183 16.54 12.35 -1.38
N LEU A 184 15.26 12.69 -1.40
CA LEU A 184 14.58 13.50 -0.40
C LEU A 184 13.41 12.81 0.32
N GLY A 185 13.10 11.57 -0.03
CA GLY A 185 11.94 10.85 0.49
C GLY A 185 10.60 11.39 -0.03
N ASP A 186 10.62 12.13 -1.14
CA ASP A 186 9.42 12.75 -1.71
C ASP A 186 8.77 11.83 -2.75
N THR A 187 7.64 11.25 -2.38
CA THR A 187 6.90 10.27 -3.19
C THR A 187 5.66 10.85 -3.87
N ALA A 188 5.49 12.17 -3.88
CA ALA A 188 4.27 12.82 -4.35
C ALA A 188 3.96 12.56 -5.84
N LYS A 189 4.99 12.42 -6.69
CA LYS A 189 4.83 12.12 -8.13
C LYS A 189 4.67 10.64 -8.46
N GLN A 190 4.77 9.74 -7.49
CA GLN A 190 4.72 8.30 -7.75
C GLN A 190 3.28 7.83 -7.90
N SER A 191 2.95 7.23 -9.04
CA SER A 191 1.67 6.57 -9.26
C SER A 191 1.45 5.39 -8.30
N ALA A 192 0.19 5.04 -8.04
CA ALA A 192 -0.16 3.87 -7.23
C ALA A 192 0.39 2.58 -7.85
N GLU A 193 0.35 2.47 -9.17
CA GLU A 193 0.91 1.36 -9.94
C GLU A 193 2.42 1.21 -9.69
N PHE A 194 3.17 2.31 -9.82
CA PHE A 194 4.61 2.28 -9.60
C PHE A 194 4.98 1.96 -8.15
N LYS A 195 4.24 2.51 -7.18
CA LYS A 195 4.39 2.15 -5.76
C LYS A 195 4.17 0.65 -5.53
N ASN A 196 3.16 0.07 -6.16
CA ASN A 196 2.89 -1.36 -6.09
C ASN A 196 4.01 -2.19 -6.74
N ALA A 197 4.54 -1.76 -7.90
CA ALA A 197 5.67 -2.42 -8.54
C ALA A 197 6.92 -2.39 -7.64
N MET A 198 7.27 -1.25 -7.06
CA MET A 198 8.37 -1.10 -6.09
C MET A 198 8.16 -1.98 -4.84
N LYS A 199 6.93 -2.09 -4.36
CA LYS A 199 6.58 -2.93 -3.21
C LYS A 199 6.74 -4.43 -3.54
N ARG A 200 6.21 -4.88 -4.68
CA ARG A 200 6.27 -6.28 -5.11
C ARG A 200 7.70 -6.73 -5.46
N SER A 201 8.50 -5.85 -6.04
CA SER A 201 9.92 -6.12 -6.34
C SER A 201 10.81 -6.10 -5.10
N GLY A 202 10.32 -5.68 -3.93
CA GLY A 202 11.11 -5.50 -2.71
C GLY A 202 12.01 -4.26 -2.72
N LEU A 203 11.83 -3.34 -3.68
CA LEU A 203 12.63 -2.12 -3.83
C LEU A 203 12.02 -0.89 -3.14
N MET A 204 10.87 -1.05 -2.46
CA MET A 204 10.18 0.08 -1.81
C MET A 204 11.04 0.82 -0.79
N HIS A 205 12.00 0.14 -0.16
CA HIS A 205 12.95 0.76 0.77
C HIS A 205 13.89 1.78 0.12
N LEU A 206 14.08 1.76 -1.22
CA LEU A 206 14.89 2.73 -1.95
C LEU A 206 14.16 4.08 -2.09
N VAL A 207 12.84 4.08 -2.06
CA VAL A 207 12.00 5.28 -2.19
C VAL A 207 11.91 6.06 -0.88
N ALA A 208 11.95 5.38 0.25
CA ALA A 208 12.14 6.02 1.54
C ALA A 208 13.64 6.24 1.75
N VAL A 209 14.04 7.42 2.23
CA VAL A 209 15.44 7.65 2.54
C VAL A 209 15.90 6.62 3.56
N SER A 210 16.73 5.70 3.08
CA SER A 210 17.22 4.56 3.86
C SER A 210 18.45 4.94 4.69
N GLY A 211 18.77 4.09 5.68
CA GLY A 211 20.03 4.23 6.41
C GLY A 211 21.25 4.15 5.50
N ALA A 212 21.19 3.40 4.39
CA ALA A 212 22.25 3.33 3.38
C ALA A 212 22.42 4.67 2.64
N ASN A 213 21.32 5.30 2.21
CA ASN A 213 21.39 6.63 1.56
C ASN A 213 21.97 7.67 2.51
N PHE A 214 21.56 7.62 3.79
CA PHE A 214 22.13 8.50 4.82
C PHE A 214 23.63 8.26 5.01
N ALA A 215 24.08 7.00 5.04
CA ALA A 215 25.51 6.65 5.14
C ALA A 215 26.31 7.12 3.92
N ILE A 216 25.75 6.97 2.71
CA ILE A 216 26.38 7.45 1.46
C ILE A 216 26.58 8.97 1.51
N VAL A 217 25.52 9.73 1.85
CA VAL A 217 25.58 11.18 1.97
C VAL A 217 26.55 11.59 3.08
N SER A 218 26.50 10.91 4.25
CA SER A 218 27.40 11.20 5.38
C SER A 218 28.87 11.01 5.00
N SER A 219 29.18 9.92 4.31
CA SER A 219 30.54 9.62 3.85
C SER A 219 31.01 10.63 2.79
N PHE A 220 30.11 11.00 1.87
CA PHE A 220 30.39 12.01 0.87
C PHE A 220 30.65 13.39 1.50
N VAL A 221 29.80 13.81 2.44
CA VAL A 221 30.00 15.09 3.16
C VAL A 221 31.32 15.08 3.94
N LEU A 222 31.61 14.01 4.67
CA LEU A 222 32.88 13.87 5.41
C LEU A 222 34.08 13.92 4.48
N TRP A 223 33.98 13.30 3.31
CA TRP A 223 35.01 13.35 2.26
C TRP A 223 35.18 14.79 1.71
N CYS A 224 34.10 15.52 1.44
CA CYS A 224 34.19 16.93 1.04
C CYS A 224 34.82 17.79 2.14
N MET A 225 34.45 17.57 3.40
CA MET A 225 34.97 18.36 4.52
C MET A 225 36.48 18.19 4.75
N GLN A 226 37.10 17.10 4.27
CA GLN A 226 38.57 16.95 4.37
C GLN A 226 39.34 17.95 3.51
N PHE A 227 38.76 18.45 2.42
CA PHE A 227 39.37 19.45 1.57
C PHE A 227 39.18 20.89 2.11
N LEU A 228 38.13 21.11 2.91
CA LEU A 228 37.79 22.40 3.48
C LEU A 228 38.48 22.65 4.84
N PHE A 229 38.65 21.59 5.63
CA PHE A 229 39.16 21.69 7.00
C PHE A 229 40.30 20.72 7.25
N THR A 230 41.44 21.23 7.70
CA THR A 230 42.60 20.40 8.09
C THR A 230 42.44 19.81 9.48
N ARG A 231 41.84 20.55 10.43
CA ARG A 231 41.65 20.11 11.81
C ARG A 231 40.48 19.11 11.90
N MET A 232 40.75 17.92 12.43
CA MET A 232 39.73 16.84 12.59
C MET A 232 38.46 17.31 13.33
N LYS A 233 38.60 18.07 14.42
CA LYS A 233 37.46 18.58 15.19
C LYS A 233 36.52 19.47 14.33
N LEU A 234 37.12 20.39 13.51
CA LEU A 234 36.32 21.25 12.62
C LEU A 234 35.63 20.41 11.53
N ARG A 235 36.32 19.42 10.96
CA ARG A 235 35.74 18.51 9.98
C ARG A 235 34.52 17.76 10.54
N LEU A 236 34.66 17.18 11.73
CA LEU A 236 33.59 16.45 12.37
C LEU A 236 32.39 17.35 12.73
N SER A 237 32.68 18.57 13.26
CA SER A 237 31.62 19.55 13.59
C SER A 237 30.88 20.02 12.33
N ALA A 238 31.60 20.35 11.26
CA ALA A 238 30.98 20.74 9.99
C ALA A 238 30.16 19.61 9.38
N THR A 239 30.64 18.38 9.44
CA THR A 239 29.89 17.20 9.01
C THR A 239 28.62 17.01 9.84
N ALA A 240 28.68 17.16 11.16
CA ALA A 240 27.53 17.06 12.03
C ALA A 240 26.46 18.12 11.68
N ILE A 241 26.86 19.38 11.46
CA ILE A 241 25.98 20.46 11.04
C ILE A 241 25.34 20.13 9.69
N ALA A 242 26.12 19.71 8.70
CA ALA A 242 25.62 19.34 7.37
C ALA A 242 24.60 18.18 7.46
N LEU A 243 24.82 17.20 8.32
CA LEU A 243 23.88 16.09 8.55
C LEU A 243 22.60 16.53 9.23
N ILE A 244 22.66 17.49 10.16
CA ILE A 244 21.45 18.09 10.77
C ILE A 244 20.63 18.81 9.70
N CYS A 245 21.28 19.59 8.83
CA CYS A 245 20.62 20.25 7.71
C CYS A 245 20.02 19.22 6.72
N PHE A 246 20.73 18.13 6.47
CA PHE A 246 20.22 17.02 5.64
C PHE A 246 18.98 16.36 6.24
N ILE A 247 18.96 16.10 7.56
CA ILE A 247 17.77 15.55 8.25
C ILE A 247 16.58 16.49 8.10
N ALA A 248 16.80 17.81 8.27
CA ALA A 248 15.75 18.79 8.08
C ALA A 248 15.21 18.83 6.64
N LEU A 249 16.09 18.66 5.64
CA LEU A 249 15.74 18.64 4.23
C LEU A 249 14.91 17.39 3.85
N VAL A 250 15.36 16.21 4.30
CA VAL A 250 14.73 14.92 4.02
C VAL A 250 13.42 14.71 4.79
N ARG A 251 13.24 15.42 5.89
CA ARG A 251 12.23 15.24 6.94
C ARG A 251 12.57 14.06 7.87
N PRO A 252 12.33 14.20 9.17
CA PRO A 252 12.61 13.14 10.13
C PRO A 252 11.65 11.96 9.96
N SER A 253 12.16 10.86 9.40
CA SER A 253 11.49 9.56 9.35
C SER A 253 12.16 8.60 10.35
N PRO A 254 11.48 7.51 10.77
CA PRO A 254 12.07 6.51 11.68
C PRO A 254 13.43 6.00 11.24
N SER A 255 13.58 5.71 9.95
CA SER A 255 14.84 5.22 9.36
C SER A 255 15.94 6.28 9.38
N VAL A 256 15.61 7.54 9.08
CA VAL A 256 16.56 8.66 9.08
C VAL A 256 17.03 8.97 10.51
N LEU A 257 16.11 8.99 11.48
CA LEU A 257 16.44 9.26 12.90
C LEU A 257 17.39 8.18 13.46
N ARG A 258 17.14 6.90 13.16
CA ARG A 258 18.03 5.80 13.55
C ARG A 258 19.41 5.96 12.89
N ALA A 259 19.45 6.22 11.59
CA ALA A 259 20.73 6.40 10.88
C ALA A 259 21.51 7.61 11.39
N ALA A 260 20.82 8.70 11.72
CA ALA A 260 21.40 9.87 12.32
C ALA A 260 22.00 9.58 13.72
N ALA A 261 21.27 8.83 14.57
CA ALA A 261 21.78 8.42 15.89
C ALA A 261 23.03 7.53 15.77
N MET A 262 23.03 6.57 14.82
CA MET A 262 24.22 5.75 14.54
C MET A 262 25.40 6.60 14.04
N ALA A 263 25.16 7.52 13.11
CA ALA A 263 26.18 8.41 12.57
C ALA A 263 26.77 9.32 13.68
N ALA A 264 25.92 9.83 14.58
CA ALA A 264 26.37 10.62 15.73
C ALA A 264 27.34 9.81 16.63
N VAL A 265 27.00 8.56 16.95
CA VAL A 265 27.90 7.67 17.73
C VAL A 265 29.21 7.45 17.01
N LEU A 266 29.19 7.18 15.69
CA LEU A 266 30.39 6.97 14.88
C LEU A 266 31.28 8.23 14.79
N LEU A 267 30.67 9.42 14.64
CA LEU A 267 31.40 10.71 14.64
C LEU A 267 32.07 10.97 16.01
N ILE A 268 31.36 10.70 17.11
CA ILE A 268 31.92 10.82 18.47
C ILE A 268 33.07 9.83 18.66
N ALA A 269 32.91 8.58 18.24
CA ALA A 269 33.96 7.56 18.32
C ALA A 269 35.21 7.97 17.53
N GLN A 270 35.06 8.55 16.34
CA GLN A 270 36.16 9.10 15.56
C GLN A 270 36.87 10.27 16.26
N GLY A 271 36.11 11.14 16.92
CA GLY A 271 36.66 12.27 17.66
C GLY A 271 37.40 11.88 18.96
N THR A 272 37.07 10.71 19.53
CA THR A 272 37.64 10.22 20.80
C THR A 272 38.64 9.07 20.66
N ASN A 273 39.00 8.68 19.43
CA ASN A 273 39.87 7.54 19.12
C ASN A 273 39.43 6.19 19.76
N ARG A 274 38.11 6.04 20.04
CA ARG A 274 37.55 4.79 20.57
C ARG A 274 37.19 3.84 19.43
N GLY A 275 37.09 2.53 19.74
CA GLY A 275 36.71 1.50 18.77
C GLY A 275 35.37 1.81 18.05
N ARG A 276 35.31 1.44 16.78
CA ARG A 276 34.15 1.71 15.89
C ARG A 276 33.21 0.51 15.82
N ASP A 277 32.77 0.01 16.96
CA ASP A 277 31.89 -1.15 17.00
C ASP A 277 30.46 -0.75 16.58
N ALA A 278 30.02 -1.29 15.45
CA ALA A 278 28.71 -0.95 14.87
C ALA A 278 27.52 -1.51 15.67
N LEU A 279 27.71 -2.62 16.39
CA LEU A 279 26.65 -3.26 17.14
C LEU A 279 26.23 -2.47 18.40
N PRO A 280 27.16 -1.98 19.26
CA PRO A 280 26.85 -1.05 20.32
C PRO A 280 26.23 0.26 19.82
N ALA A 281 26.69 0.77 18.66
CA ALA A 281 26.12 1.96 18.04
C ALA A 281 24.66 1.75 17.61
N LEU A 282 24.34 0.57 17.08
CA LEU A 282 22.94 0.21 16.76
C LEU A 282 22.09 0.14 18.04
N GLY A 283 22.58 -0.50 19.10
CA GLY A 283 21.87 -0.58 20.38
C GLY A 283 21.58 0.81 20.99
N PHE A 284 22.59 1.68 20.99
CA PHE A 284 22.42 3.07 21.42
C PHE A 284 21.38 3.83 20.57
N ALA A 285 21.46 3.68 19.24
CA ALA A 285 20.52 4.36 18.33
C ALA A 285 19.08 3.90 18.57
N ILE A 286 18.86 2.59 18.78
CA ILE A 286 17.52 2.06 19.13
C ILE A 286 17.05 2.69 20.43
N GLY A 287 17.86 2.68 21.48
CA GLY A 287 17.52 3.24 22.78
C GLY A 287 17.19 4.74 22.70
N ALA A 288 18.05 5.52 22.05
CA ALA A 288 17.87 6.96 21.90
C ALA A 288 16.58 7.32 21.15
N VAL A 289 16.28 6.62 20.05
CA VAL A 289 15.08 6.88 19.25
C VAL A 289 13.81 6.47 20.01
N VAL A 290 13.81 5.31 20.68
CA VAL A 290 12.63 4.81 21.42
C VAL A 290 12.38 5.65 22.69
N VAL A 291 13.41 6.10 23.39
CA VAL A 291 13.24 7.00 24.54
C VAL A 291 12.72 8.38 24.09
N GLY A 292 13.21 8.90 22.97
CA GLY A 292 12.75 10.17 22.40
C GLY A 292 11.30 10.11 21.90
N ASP A 293 10.93 9.03 21.25
CA ASP A 293 9.56 8.78 20.73
C ASP A 293 9.19 7.30 20.91
N PRO A 294 8.53 6.90 22.01
CA PRO A 294 8.19 5.49 22.28
C PRO A 294 7.33 4.83 21.23
N TRP A 295 6.57 5.60 20.44
CA TRP A 295 5.77 5.09 19.33
C TRP A 295 6.60 4.44 18.22
N GLN A 296 7.89 4.78 18.13
CA GLN A 296 8.81 4.14 17.19
C GLN A 296 8.96 2.63 17.46
N ALA A 297 8.85 2.19 18.71
CA ALA A 297 8.90 0.77 19.05
C ALA A 297 7.75 -0.04 18.43
N ARG A 298 6.62 0.62 18.10
CA ARG A 298 5.46 0.02 17.43
C ARG A 298 5.43 0.30 15.92
N ASP A 299 6.37 1.11 15.41
CA ASP A 299 6.47 1.45 14.00
C ASP A 299 7.14 0.33 13.20
N ALA A 300 6.43 -0.20 12.21
CA ALA A 300 6.92 -1.29 11.38
C ALA A 300 8.13 -0.87 10.53
N GLY A 301 8.19 0.38 10.07
CA GLY A 301 9.32 0.91 9.32
C GLY A 301 10.59 0.99 10.19
N PHE A 302 10.44 1.37 11.46
CA PHE A 302 11.54 1.33 12.42
C PHE A 302 12.02 -0.11 12.69
N ALA A 303 11.09 -1.03 12.94
CA ALA A 303 11.41 -2.45 13.14
C ALA A 303 12.16 -3.05 11.95
N LEU A 304 11.67 -2.83 10.72
CA LEU A 304 12.33 -3.28 9.49
C LEU A 304 13.74 -2.67 9.35
N SER A 305 13.89 -1.40 9.67
CA SER A 305 15.18 -0.72 9.57
C SER A 305 16.20 -1.25 10.58
N VAL A 306 15.78 -1.55 11.82
CA VAL A 306 16.61 -2.18 12.85
C VAL A 306 17.00 -3.59 12.44
N LEU A 307 16.03 -4.41 12.03
CA LEU A 307 16.24 -5.79 11.61
C LEU A 307 17.16 -5.89 10.39
N ALA A 308 16.98 -5.05 9.39
CA ALA A 308 17.86 -4.99 8.23
C ALA A 308 19.31 -4.69 8.64
N THR A 309 19.51 -3.69 9.52
CA THR A 309 20.86 -3.33 10.00
C THR A 309 21.47 -4.43 10.84
N ALA A 310 20.70 -5.05 11.74
CA ALA A 310 21.15 -6.19 12.53
C ALA A 310 21.53 -7.38 11.62
N GLY A 311 20.72 -7.67 10.61
CA GLY A 311 21.01 -8.70 9.60
C GLY A 311 22.33 -8.43 8.85
N LEU A 312 22.53 -7.19 8.42
CA LEU A 312 23.78 -6.77 7.76
C LEU A 312 24.99 -6.94 8.65
N LEU A 313 24.90 -6.58 9.93
CA LEU A 313 26.03 -6.66 10.85
C LEU A 313 26.34 -8.10 11.31
N LEU A 314 25.30 -8.88 11.58
CA LEU A 314 25.45 -10.20 12.21
C LEU A 314 25.49 -11.34 11.19
N PHE A 315 24.71 -11.25 10.11
CA PHE A 315 24.49 -12.37 9.21
C PHE A 315 25.19 -12.22 7.86
N SER A 316 25.33 -10.99 7.33
CA SER A 316 25.99 -10.77 6.04
C SER A 316 27.42 -11.32 6.00
N PRO A 317 28.30 -11.16 7.02
CA PRO A 317 29.64 -11.74 7.00
C PRO A 317 29.65 -13.28 6.89
N VAL A 318 28.70 -13.94 7.58
CA VAL A 318 28.54 -15.40 7.53
C VAL A 318 28.07 -15.85 6.13
N VAL A 319 27.18 -15.07 5.50
CA VAL A 319 26.75 -15.36 4.13
C VAL A 319 27.89 -15.20 3.14
N VAL A 320 28.71 -14.14 3.26
CA VAL A 320 29.90 -13.92 2.41
C VAL A 320 30.85 -15.11 2.54
N GLU A 321 31.23 -15.48 3.75
CA GLU A 321 32.18 -16.62 4.00
C GLU A 321 31.68 -17.92 3.36
N LYS A 322 30.39 -18.20 3.44
CA LYS A 322 29.84 -19.43 2.87
C LYS A 322 29.70 -19.35 1.36
N LEU A 323 29.24 -18.21 0.84
CA LEU A 323 29.00 -18.03 -0.59
C LEU A 323 30.27 -17.96 -1.40
N SER A 324 31.36 -17.35 -0.85
CA SER A 324 32.65 -17.24 -1.50
C SER A 324 33.34 -18.60 -1.77
N ARG A 325 32.83 -19.68 -1.17
CA ARG A 325 33.26 -21.06 -1.49
C ARG A 325 32.71 -21.56 -2.83
N PHE A 326 31.69 -20.93 -3.38
CA PHE A 326 30.98 -21.39 -4.59
C PHE A 326 30.97 -20.35 -5.71
N ILE A 327 31.09 -19.07 -5.38
CA ILE A 327 31.05 -17.94 -6.32
C ILE A 327 32.17 -16.95 -6.00
N PRO A 328 32.60 -16.11 -6.95
CA PRO A 328 33.59 -15.06 -6.72
C PRO A 328 33.24 -14.19 -5.52
N GLU A 329 34.22 -13.84 -4.71
CA GLU A 329 34.04 -13.09 -3.45
C GLU A 329 33.29 -11.76 -3.65
N LYS A 330 33.58 -11.02 -4.73
CA LYS A 330 32.87 -9.76 -5.07
C LYS A 330 31.36 -10.00 -5.26
N LEU A 331 30.99 -11.12 -5.88
CA LEU A 331 29.57 -11.47 -6.06
C LEU A 331 28.95 -11.93 -4.75
N ALA A 332 29.69 -12.68 -3.93
CA ALA A 332 29.24 -13.05 -2.58
C ALA A 332 29.00 -11.82 -1.71
N GLN A 333 29.90 -10.83 -1.74
CA GLN A 333 29.76 -9.55 -1.03
C GLN A 333 28.55 -8.74 -1.52
N ALA A 334 28.23 -8.79 -2.82
CA ALA A 334 27.06 -8.09 -3.39
C ALA A 334 25.73 -8.78 -3.04
N LEU A 335 25.70 -10.11 -2.94
CA LEU A 335 24.49 -10.90 -2.63
C LEU A 335 24.20 -11.00 -1.13
N ALA A 336 25.20 -10.95 -0.28
CA ALA A 336 25.03 -11.15 1.16
C ALA A 336 24.13 -10.09 1.84
N PRO A 337 24.22 -8.78 1.55
CA PRO A 337 23.34 -7.77 2.13
C PRO A 337 21.84 -8.00 1.84
N PRO A 338 21.38 -8.19 0.58
CA PRO A 338 19.97 -8.44 0.31
C PRO A 338 19.47 -9.76 0.91
N ILE A 339 20.29 -10.82 0.93
CA ILE A 339 19.94 -12.09 1.59
C ILE A 339 19.75 -11.87 3.09
N ALA A 340 20.70 -11.21 3.76
CA ALA A 340 20.62 -10.93 5.18
C ALA A 340 19.39 -10.07 5.53
N ALA A 341 19.13 -9.04 4.75
CA ALA A 341 17.96 -8.19 4.94
C ALA A 341 16.65 -8.96 4.79
N ILE A 342 16.52 -9.81 3.77
CA ILE A 342 15.32 -10.63 3.57
C ILE A 342 15.11 -11.58 4.75
N VAL A 343 16.12 -12.31 5.17
CA VAL A 343 16.03 -13.28 6.27
C VAL A 343 15.55 -12.60 7.54
N PHE A 344 16.11 -11.45 7.89
CA PHE A 344 15.74 -10.76 9.13
C PHE A 344 14.42 -9.98 9.04
N CYS A 345 14.10 -9.41 7.88
CA CYS A 345 12.89 -8.60 7.71
C CYS A 345 11.64 -9.41 7.32
N SER A 346 11.80 -10.62 6.78
CA SER A 346 10.68 -11.40 6.24
C SER A 346 9.53 -11.65 7.23
N PRO A 347 9.73 -11.91 8.54
CA PRO A 347 8.60 -12.09 9.46
C PRO A 347 7.72 -10.83 9.55
N VAL A 348 8.36 -9.66 9.65
CA VAL A 348 7.65 -8.38 9.73
C VAL A 348 7.03 -8.03 8.37
N LEU A 349 7.76 -8.22 7.26
CA LEU A 349 7.24 -7.97 5.92
C LEU A 349 5.99 -8.80 5.63
N VAL A 350 6.01 -10.10 5.94
CA VAL A 350 4.86 -10.97 5.73
C VAL A 350 3.70 -10.59 6.64
N SER A 351 3.94 -10.21 7.88
CA SER A 351 2.87 -9.76 8.77
C SER A 351 2.13 -8.53 8.24
N LEU A 352 2.81 -7.66 7.50
CA LEU A 352 2.26 -6.42 6.94
C LEU A 352 1.64 -6.60 5.55
N SER A 353 2.35 -7.31 4.67
CA SER A 353 1.98 -7.38 3.26
C SER A 353 1.28 -8.69 2.87
N GLY A 354 1.38 -9.74 3.68
CA GLY A 354 0.83 -11.06 3.37
C GLY A 354 1.56 -11.80 2.26
N TYR A 355 2.75 -11.36 1.86
CA TYR A 355 3.55 -12.05 0.85
C TYR A 355 5.06 -11.87 1.03
N LEU A 356 5.80 -12.80 0.46
CA LEU A 356 7.26 -12.75 0.31
C LEU A 356 7.60 -12.82 -1.19
N SER A 357 8.51 -11.97 -1.64
CA SER A 357 8.94 -11.89 -3.04
C SER A 357 10.36 -12.45 -3.20
N PRO A 358 10.55 -13.68 -3.70
CA PRO A 358 11.88 -14.26 -3.88
C PRO A 358 12.75 -13.51 -4.89
N ILE A 359 12.14 -12.93 -5.92
CA ILE A 359 12.82 -12.14 -6.96
C ILE A 359 13.47 -10.87 -6.39
N SER A 360 13.09 -10.45 -5.18
CA SER A 360 13.62 -9.24 -4.56
C SER A 360 15.13 -9.31 -4.32
N ILE A 361 15.74 -10.50 -4.15
CA ILE A 361 17.22 -10.65 -4.03
C ILE A 361 17.89 -10.16 -5.31
N LEU A 362 17.40 -10.65 -6.46
CA LEU A 362 17.92 -10.28 -7.77
C LEU A 362 17.63 -8.82 -8.10
N ALA A 363 16.41 -8.34 -7.80
CA ALA A 363 16.03 -6.95 -8.01
C ALA A 363 16.93 -5.98 -7.25
N ASN A 364 17.26 -6.30 -5.98
CA ASN A 364 18.16 -5.51 -5.16
C ASN A 364 19.61 -5.55 -5.67
N LEU A 365 20.09 -6.71 -6.11
CA LEU A 365 21.42 -6.86 -6.70
C LEU A 365 21.57 -5.98 -7.95
N LEU A 366 20.56 -6.00 -8.84
CA LEU A 366 20.54 -5.20 -10.07
C LEU A 366 20.43 -3.69 -9.78
N ALA A 367 19.61 -3.30 -8.80
CA ALA A 367 19.41 -1.90 -8.46
C ALA A 367 20.61 -1.28 -7.71
N ALA A 368 21.37 -2.07 -6.95
CA ALA A 368 22.41 -1.58 -6.04
C ALA A 368 23.46 -0.64 -6.68
N PRO A 369 24.01 -0.90 -7.89
CA PRO A 369 25.01 -0.01 -8.51
C PRO A 369 24.46 1.39 -8.83
N ALA A 370 23.18 1.50 -9.10
CA ALA A 370 22.54 2.76 -9.48
C ALA A 370 22.22 3.66 -8.28
N VAL A 371 22.12 3.10 -7.06
CA VAL A 371 21.71 3.85 -5.85
C VAL A 371 22.69 4.96 -5.49
N GLY A 372 24.00 4.66 -5.49
CA GLY A 372 25.05 5.61 -5.11
C GLY A 372 25.05 6.87 -5.99
N PRO A 373 25.19 6.73 -7.33
CA PRO A 373 25.15 7.86 -8.26
C PRO A 373 23.87 8.69 -8.13
N ILE A 374 22.69 8.07 -8.08
CA ILE A 374 21.42 8.78 -7.91
C ILE A 374 21.39 9.57 -6.59
N THR A 375 21.86 8.97 -5.50
CA THR A 375 21.83 9.61 -4.18
C THR A 375 22.77 10.82 -4.14
N ILE A 376 24.03 10.68 -4.60
CA ILE A 376 25.03 11.74 -4.50
C ILE A 376 24.73 12.86 -5.48
N LEU A 377 24.59 12.55 -6.77
CA LEU A 377 24.36 13.58 -7.79
C LEU A 377 22.97 14.21 -7.64
N GLY A 378 21.96 13.43 -7.22
CA GLY A 378 20.64 13.95 -6.92
C GLY A 378 20.64 14.88 -5.71
N PHE A 379 21.43 14.58 -4.68
CA PHE A 379 21.61 15.47 -3.53
C PHE A 379 22.29 16.78 -3.91
N ILE A 380 23.34 16.73 -4.73
CA ILE A 380 24.01 17.92 -5.25
C ILE A 380 23.01 18.72 -6.10
N ALA A 381 22.32 18.08 -7.04
CA ALA A 381 21.31 18.73 -7.89
C ALA A 381 20.21 19.39 -7.05
N ALA A 382 19.73 18.75 -5.97
CA ALA A 382 18.76 19.34 -5.06
C ALA A 382 19.28 20.63 -4.43
N LEU A 383 20.49 20.62 -3.85
CA LEU A 383 21.07 21.77 -3.15
C LEU A 383 21.28 22.97 -4.06
N ILE A 384 21.72 22.74 -5.30
CA ILE A 384 22.01 23.82 -6.25
C ILE A 384 20.80 24.25 -7.08
N SER A 385 19.70 23.50 -7.04
CA SER A 385 18.52 23.78 -7.87
C SER A 385 17.92 25.18 -7.69
N PRO A 386 17.93 25.81 -6.50
CA PRO A 386 17.45 27.18 -6.35
C PRO A 386 18.43 28.24 -6.84
N LEU A 387 19.72 27.90 -6.95
CA LEU A 387 20.81 28.82 -7.29
C LEU A 387 21.17 28.77 -8.79
N VAL A 388 21.38 27.56 -9.30
CA VAL A 388 21.83 27.32 -10.70
C VAL A 388 21.02 26.16 -11.30
N PRO A 389 19.77 26.42 -11.75
CA PRO A 389 18.89 25.38 -12.29
C PRO A 389 19.48 24.60 -13.48
N VAL A 390 20.28 25.29 -14.34
CA VAL A 390 20.88 24.67 -15.54
C VAL A 390 21.81 23.52 -15.19
N ILE A 391 22.67 23.68 -14.17
CA ILE A 391 23.55 22.59 -13.70
C ILE A 391 22.73 21.48 -13.05
N SER A 392 21.70 21.83 -12.29
CA SER A 392 20.79 20.83 -11.71
C SER A 392 20.10 20.01 -12.78
N ILE A 393 19.62 20.61 -13.87
CA ILE A 393 19.02 19.92 -15.02
C ILE A 393 20.01 18.93 -15.62
N ALA A 394 21.26 19.35 -15.85
CA ALA A 394 22.30 18.48 -16.41
C ALA A 394 22.59 17.27 -15.51
N LEU A 395 22.71 17.48 -14.18
CA LEU A 395 22.89 16.41 -13.21
C LEU A 395 21.69 15.45 -13.17
N ILE A 396 20.48 15.99 -13.19
CA ILE A 396 19.25 15.19 -13.20
C ILE A 396 19.16 14.39 -14.50
N TRP A 397 19.49 14.97 -15.64
CA TRP A 397 19.53 14.26 -16.91
C TRP A 397 20.47 13.05 -16.84
N LEU A 398 21.67 13.24 -16.27
CA LEU A 398 22.63 12.15 -16.09
C LEU A 398 22.10 11.02 -15.21
N ILE A 399 21.47 11.33 -14.06
CA ILE A 399 20.94 10.32 -13.14
C ILE A 399 19.60 9.72 -13.57
N ARG A 400 18.95 10.30 -14.57
CA ARG A 400 17.69 9.78 -15.12
C ARG A 400 17.86 8.38 -15.73
N PHE A 401 19.01 8.08 -16.33
CA PHE A 401 19.31 6.76 -16.87
C PHE A 401 19.36 5.67 -15.80
N PRO A 402 20.18 5.77 -14.72
CA PRO A 402 20.15 4.80 -13.66
C PRO A 402 18.82 4.75 -12.91
N ALA A 403 18.07 5.88 -12.81
CA ALA A 403 16.73 5.86 -12.24
C ALA A 403 15.72 5.11 -13.13
N ALA A 404 15.79 5.28 -14.45
CA ALA A 404 14.98 4.52 -15.40
C ALA A 404 15.30 3.02 -15.33
N PHE A 405 16.59 2.67 -15.16
CA PHE A 405 17.00 1.27 -14.98
C PHE A 405 16.36 0.67 -13.71
N ILE A 406 16.42 1.35 -12.55
CA ILE A 406 15.75 0.87 -11.32
C ILE A 406 14.23 0.74 -11.54
N ALA A 407 13.61 1.71 -12.20
CA ALA A 407 12.17 1.67 -12.50
C ALA A 407 11.81 0.48 -13.41
N ALA A 408 12.64 0.20 -14.42
CA ALA A 408 12.46 -0.97 -15.29
C ALA A 408 12.63 -2.29 -14.52
N VAL A 409 13.68 -2.41 -13.69
CA VAL A 409 13.89 -3.57 -12.81
C VAL A 409 12.70 -3.76 -11.87
N ALA A 410 12.16 -2.69 -11.29
CA ALA A 410 10.98 -2.78 -10.42
C ALA A 410 9.75 -3.29 -11.17
N SER A 411 9.44 -2.72 -12.33
CA SER A 411 8.29 -3.11 -13.16
C SER A 411 8.43 -4.55 -13.69
N TRP A 412 9.62 -4.93 -14.13
CA TRP A 412 9.92 -6.30 -14.56
C TRP A 412 9.80 -7.31 -13.40
N SER A 413 10.43 -7.02 -12.26
CA SER A 413 10.40 -7.91 -11.09
C SER A 413 9.00 -8.06 -10.50
N ALA A 414 8.14 -7.04 -10.62
CA ALA A 414 6.77 -7.07 -10.13
C ALA A 414 5.87 -8.09 -10.86
N GLN A 415 6.27 -8.55 -12.05
CA GLN A 415 5.54 -9.54 -12.84
C GLN A 415 5.73 -10.97 -12.32
N PHE A 416 6.79 -11.22 -11.54
CA PHE A 416 7.07 -12.54 -11.00
C PHE A 416 6.11 -12.90 -9.86
N PRO A 417 5.82 -14.20 -9.70
CA PRO A 417 4.96 -14.67 -8.63
C PRO A 417 5.54 -14.37 -7.25
N VAL A 418 4.67 -14.07 -6.30
CA VAL A 418 5.02 -13.88 -4.89
C VAL A 418 4.44 -15.01 -4.07
N LEU A 419 5.15 -15.43 -3.03
CA LEU A 419 4.64 -16.38 -2.04
C LEU A 419 3.63 -15.68 -1.15
N THR A 420 2.36 -16.01 -1.31
CA THR A 420 1.29 -15.44 -0.47
C THR A 420 1.19 -16.21 0.84
N LEU A 421 1.19 -15.50 1.95
CA LEU A 421 1.07 -16.00 3.31
C LEU A 421 -0.01 -15.21 4.05
N ARG A 422 -0.40 -15.69 5.22
CA ARG A 422 -1.39 -14.99 6.04
C ARG A 422 -0.78 -13.71 6.62
N THR A 423 -1.53 -12.61 6.62
CA THR A 423 -1.13 -11.36 7.29
C THR A 423 -1.23 -11.48 8.81
N GLY A 424 -0.66 -10.52 9.54
CA GLY A 424 -0.75 -10.42 10.98
C GLY A 424 0.16 -11.38 11.73
N SER A 425 -0.21 -11.68 12.98
CA SER A 425 0.60 -12.49 13.90
C SER A 425 0.87 -13.91 13.40
N ILE A 426 -0.08 -14.49 12.68
CA ILE A 426 0.07 -15.86 12.15
C ILE A 426 1.15 -15.89 11.06
N GLY A 427 1.12 -14.96 10.12
CA GLY A 427 2.16 -14.87 9.08
C GLY A 427 3.54 -14.60 9.68
N PHE A 428 3.61 -13.71 10.68
CA PHE A 428 4.84 -13.48 11.44
C PHE A 428 5.39 -14.76 12.05
N LEU A 429 4.56 -15.50 12.78
CA LEU A 429 4.96 -16.74 13.46
C LEU A 429 5.42 -17.82 12.49
N ILE A 430 4.69 -18.03 11.38
CA ILE A 430 5.07 -19.02 10.36
C ILE A 430 6.47 -18.74 9.86
N VAL A 431 6.75 -17.50 9.45
CA VAL A 431 8.07 -17.14 8.90
C VAL A 431 9.15 -17.11 9.97
N ALA A 432 8.85 -16.64 11.17
CA ALA A 432 9.81 -16.63 12.29
C ALA A 432 10.20 -18.05 12.70
N VAL A 433 9.24 -18.95 12.83
CA VAL A 433 9.49 -20.38 13.15
C VAL A 433 10.28 -21.03 12.02
N PHE A 434 9.91 -20.80 10.76
CA PHE A 434 10.65 -21.33 9.61
C PHE A 434 12.10 -20.84 9.59
N THR A 435 12.33 -19.55 9.81
CA THR A 435 13.68 -18.97 9.86
C THR A 435 14.50 -19.53 11.02
N LEU A 436 13.87 -19.69 12.20
CA LEU A 436 14.51 -20.30 13.37
C LEU A 436 14.86 -21.77 13.12
N THR A 437 13.94 -22.51 12.50
CA THR A 437 14.17 -23.93 12.14
C THR A 437 15.34 -24.07 11.18
N LEU A 438 15.41 -23.22 10.15
CA LEU A 438 16.56 -23.19 9.24
C LEU A 438 17.88 -22.90 9.97
N TRP A 439 17.86 -22.01 10.96
CA TRP A 439 19.04 -21.70 11.77
C TRP A 439 19.46 -22.83 12.69
N LEU A 440 18.52 -23.47 13.39
CA LEU A 440 18.77 -24.60 14.28
C LEU A 440 19.27 -25.82 13.50
N PHE A 441 18.68 -26.11 12.35
CA PHE A 441 19.00 -27.28 11.51
C PHE A 441 19.98 -26.94 10.37
N LYS A 442 20.84 -25.94 10.56
CA LYS A 442 21.77 -25.45 9.53
C LYS A 442 22.67 -26.52 8.89
N LYS A 443 22.97 -27.62 9.60
CA LYS A 443 23.76 -28.74 9.04
C LYS A 443 22.97 -29.49 7.95
N TYR A 444 21.65 -29.44 7.97
CA TYR A 444 20.76 -30.09 6.99
C TYR A 444 20.25 -29.11 5.94
N ILE A 445 20.86 -27.92 5.83
CA ILE A 445 20.34 -26.82 5.02
C ILE A 445 20.16 -27.20 3.54
N LYS A 446 21.00 -28.08 2.98
CA LYS A 446 20.87 -28.58 1.61
C LYS A 446 19.57 -29.38 1.44
N THR A 447 19.32 -30.35 2.32
CA THR A 447 18.11 -31.17 2.29
C THR A 447 16.86 -30.33 2.55
N ILE A 448 16.91 -29.42 3.53
CA ILE A 448 15.81 -28.49 3.85
C ILE A 448 15.55 -27.53 2.68
N SER A 449 16.61 -27.02 2.02
CA SER A 449 16.45 -26.11 0.87
C SER A 449 15.86 -26.82 -0.33
N VAL A 450 16.27 -28.06 -0.61
CA VAL A 450 15.67 -28.88 -1.68
C VAL A 450 14.21 -29.19 -1.36
N GLY A 451 13.91 -29.61 -0.12
CA GLY A 451 12.54 -29.86 0.33
C GLY A 451 11.66 -28.60 0.26
N ALA A 452 12.21 -27.45 0.69
CA ALA A 452 11.52 -26.17 0.58
C ALA A 452 11.28 -25.76 -0.87
N LEU A 453 12.25 -25.97 -1.75
CA LEU A 453 12.09 -25.69 -3.20
C LEU A 453 11.01 -26.57 -3.81
N ILE A 454 11.03 -27.89 -3.53
CA ILE A 454 9.98 -28.82 -3.99
C ILE A 454 8.62 -28.39 -3.46
N LEU A 455 8.54 -28.05 -2.17
CA LEU A 455 7.29 -27.57 -1.56
C LEU A 455 6.82 -26.27 -2.21
N ILE A 456 7.71 -25.31 -2.45
CA ILE A 456 7.39 -24.06 -3.14
C ILE A 456 6.88 -24.34 -4.55
N LEU A 457 7.56 -25.20 -5.31
CA LEU A 457 7.14 -25.58 -6.66
C LEU A 457 5.77 -26.31 -6.65
N ALA A 458 5.58 -27.22 -5.70
CA ALA A 458 4.31 -27.91 -5.50
C ALA A 458 3.18 -26.93 -5.13
N LEU A 459 3.43 -26.01 -4.16
CA LEU A 459 2.45 -25.02 -3.75
C LEU A 459 2.13 -24.04 -4.89
N THR A 460 3.12 -23.58 -5.64
CA THR A 460 2.88 -22.70 -6.81
C THR A 460 2.13 -23.42 -7.92
N TRP A 461 2.41 -24.70 -8.12
CA TRP A 461 1.67 -25.53 -9.07
C TRP A 461 0.23 -25.79 -8.62
N MET A 462 0.02 -26.12 -7.35
CA MET A 462 -1.31 -26.32 -6.76
C MET A 462 -2.15 -25.04 -6.68
N GLN A 463 -1.51 -23.88 -6.51
CA GLN A 463 -2.15 -22.56 -6.47
C GLN A 463 -2.34 -21.95 -7.88
N ARG A 464 -2.00 -22.68 -8.94
CA ARG A 464 -2.15 -22.21 -10.30
C ARG A 464 -3.62 -21.92 -10.58
N TRP A 465 -3.90 -20.65 -10.80
CA TRP A 465 -5.22 -20.13 -11.13
C TRP A 465 -5.17 -19.55 -12.56
N PRO A 466 -6.21 -19.75 -13.37
CA PRO A 466 -7.37 -20.60 -13.19
C PRO A 466 -7.00 -22.07 -13.38
N ALA A 467 -7.66 -22.98 -12.68
CA ALA A 467 -7.41 -24.41 -12.86
C ALA A 467 -8.50 -25.01 -13.76
N GLY A 468 -8.09 -25.73 -14.82
CA GLY A 468 -8.98 -26.51 -15.64
C GLY A 468 -9.90 -25.70 -16.58
N ASP A 469 -11.03 -26.27 -16.95
CA ASP A 469 -12.00 -25.73 -17.89
C ASP A 469 -12.91 -24.72 -17.21
N TRP A 470 -12.40 -23.52 -16.92
CA TRP A 470 -13.19 -22.45 -16.32
C TRP A 470 -14.18 -21.84 -17.34
N HIS A 471 -15.39 -21.51 -16.91
CA HIS A 471 -16.44 -20.87 -17.72
C HIS A 471 -16.61 -19.39 -17.39
N VAL A 472 -16.58 -19.05 -16.11
CA VAL A 472 -16.74 -17.69 -15.62
C VAL A 472 -15.59 -17.37 -14.68
N ALA A 473 -14.99 -16.21 -14.81
CA ALA A 473 -14.02 -15.71 -13.87
C ALA A 473 -14.39 -14.30 -13.40
N ASN A 474 -13.98 -13.95 -12.17
CA ASN A 474 -14.11 -12.61 -11.63
C ASN A 474 -12.74 -12.17 -11.14
N CYS A 475 -12.20 -11.13 -11.73
CA CYS A 475 -10.86 -10.63 -11.47
C CYS A 475 -10.76 -9.85 -10.16
N ASP A 476 -9.70 -10.05 -9.38
CA ASP A 476 -9.36 -9.18 -8.24
C ASP A 476 -8.65 -7.92 -8.78
N VAL A 477 -9.43 -6.95 -9.18
CA VAL A 477 -8.99 -5.65 -9.73
C VAL A 477 -8.96 -4.53 -8.68
N GLY A 478 -9.14 -4.88 -7.41
CA GLY A 478 -9.31 -3.93 -6.32
C GLY A 478 -10.77 -3.58 -6.07
N GLN A 479 -11.06 -2.31 -5.73
CA GLN A 479 -12.43 -1.84 -5.61
C GLN A 479 -12.95 -1.54 -7.02
N GLY A 480 -13.80 -2.42 -7.56
CA GLY A 480 -14.33 -2.33 -8.92
C GLY A 480 -14.68 -3.70 -9.50
N ASP A 481 -15.24 -3.71 -10.68
CA ASP A 481 -15.78 -4.89 -11.35
C ASP A 481 -14.94 -5.33 -12.55
N SER A 482 -14.71 -6.63 -12.67
CA SER A 482 -14.25 -7.28 -13.90
C SER A 482 -14.70 -8.73 -13.90
N MET A 483 -15.63 -9.07 -14.76
CA MET A 483 -16.12 -10.44 -14.97
C MET A 483 -15.76 -10.91 -16.39
N VAL A 484 -15.25 -12.12 -16.51
CA VAL A 484 -14.76 -12.70 -17.76
C VAL A 484 -15.47 -14.01 -18.04
N LEU A 485 -16.05 -14.15 -19.22
CA LEU A 485 -16.70 -15.38 -19.68
C LEU A 485 -15.84 -16.02 -20.76
N ASN A 486 -15.52 -17.29 -20.60
CA ASN A 486 -14.64 -18.03 -21.51
C ASN A 486 -15.39 -18.50 -22.77
N LEU A 487 -14.93 -18.10 -23.92
CA LEU A 487 -15.44 -18.55 -25.22
C LEU A 487 -14.64 -19.72 -25.84
N GLY A 488 -13.57 -20.13 -25.15
CA GLY A 488 -12.60 -21.04 -25.72
C GLY A 488 -11.62 -20.34 -26.69
N ASN A 489 -10.57 -21.04 -27.11
CA ASN A 489 -9.59 -20.55 -28.07
C ASN A 489 -9.00 -19.17 -27.73
N HIS A 490 -8.70 -18.93 -26.45
CA HIS A 490 -8.15 -17.66 -25.93
C HIS A 490 -9.06 -16.42 -26.11
N ARG A 491 -10.36 -16.63 -26.36
CA ARG A 491 -11.36 -15.58 -26.54
C ARG A 491 -12.28 -15.45 -25.33
N ALA A 492 -12.71 -14.24 -25.04
CA ALA A 492 -13.62 -14.00 -23.94
C ALA A 492 -14.65 -12.89 -24.23
N ILE A 493 -15.72 -12.90 -23.40
CA ILE A 493 -16.55 -11.72 -23.14
C ILE A 493 -16.04 -11.15 -21.83
N VAL A 494 -15.85 -9.82 -21.78
CA VAL A 494 -15.43 -9.11 -20.57
C VAL A 494 -16.52 -8.10 -20.19
N ILE A 495 -16.92 -8.12 -18.92
CA ILE A 495 -17.91 -7.18 -18.36
C ILE A 495 -17.20 -6.37 -17.30
N ASP A 496 -17.04 -5.09 -17.57
CA ASP A 496 -16.25 -4.12 -16.82
C ASP A 496 -14.76 -4.54 -16.69
N VAL A 497 -13.88 -3.60 -16.37
CA VAL A 497 -12.42 -3.79 -16.39
C VAL A 497 -11.73 -3.24 -15.13
N GLY A 498 -12.51 -2.88 -14.11
CA GLY A 498 -12.02 -2.36 -12.84
C GLY A 498 -11.27 -1.02 -12.94
N PRO A 499 -10.66 -0.57 -11.84
CA PRO A 499 -9.93 0.70 -11.79
C PRO A 499 -8.45 0.59 -12.19
N ASP A 500 -7.85 -0.61 -12.11
CA ASP A 500 -6.39 -0.80 -12.23
C ASP A 500 -6.00 -1.55 -13.50
N PRO A 501 -5.40 -0.86 -14.50
CA PRO A 501 -4.98 -1.48 -15.77
C PRO A 501 -3.99 -2.65 -15.59
N VAL A 502 -3.17 -2.63 -14.54
CA VAL A 502 -2.18 -3.67 -14.30
C VAL A 502 -2.82 -4.92 -13.71
N ALA A 503 -3.78 -4.73 -12.81
CA ALA A 503 -4.53 -5.84 -12.23
C ALA A 503 -5.37 -6.54 -13.30
N GLU A 504 -6.04 -5.76 -14.14
CA GLU A 504 -6.84 -6.28 -15.25
C GLU A 504 -5.99 -7.04 -16.27
N ASP A 505 -4.92 -6.45 -16.81
CA ASP A 505 -4.01 -7.13 -17.75
C ASP A 505 -3.43 -8.42 -17.17
N ARG A 506 -3.07 -8.41 -15.89
CA ARG A 506 -2.55 -9.59 -15.19
C ARG A 506 -3.60 -10.70 -15.09
N CYS A 507 -4.84 -10.33 -14.78
CA CYS A 507 -5.94 -11.30 -14.70
C CYS A 507 -6.21 -11.92 -16.07
N LEU A 508 -6.39 -11.12 -17.11
CA LEU A 508 -6.65 -11.61 -18.46
C LEU A 508 -5.50 -12.48 -18.98
N LYS A 509 -4.24 -12.12 -18.70
CA LYS A 509 -3.08 -12.98 -19.00
C LYS A 509 -3.11 -14.31 -18.25
N ALA A 510 -3.46 -14.28 -16.97
CA ALA A 510 -3.56 -15.51 -16.17
C ALA A 510 -4.69 -16.42 -16.66
N LEU A 511 -5.76 -15.84 -17.19
CA LEU A 511 -6.87 -16.54 -17.84
C LEU A 511 -6.51 -17.02 -19.26
N GLY A 512 -5.39 -16.59 -19.83
CA GLY A 512 -4.95 -16.93 -21.18
C GLY A 512 -5.78 -16.26 -22.27
N ILE A 513 -6.29 -15.04 -22.04
CA ILE A 513 -7.12 -14.31 -23.00
C ILE A 513 -6.24 -13.43 -23.88
N ASP A 514 -6.34 -13.64 -25.20
CA ASP A 514 -5.63 -12.90 -26.23
C ASP A 514 -6.58 -12.05 -27.10
N GLU A 515 -7.90 -12.36 -27.09
CA GLU A 515 -8.93 -11.63 -27.81
C GLU A 515 -10.17 -11.43 -26.93
N ILE A 516 -10.72 -10.21 -26.96
CA ILE A 516 -12.00 -9.86 -26.36
C ILE A 516 -13.03 -9.73 -27.46
N SER A 517 -13.85 -10.78 -27.63
CA SER A 517 -14.88 -10.79 -28.68
C SER A 517 -16.01 -9.81 -28.38
N LEU A 518 -16.32 -9.60 -27.10
CA LEU A 518 -17.26 -8.60 -26.64
C LEU A 518 -16.77 -7.98 -25.32
N LEU A 519 -16.69 -6.65 -25.27
CA LEU A 519 -16.48 -5.86 -24.05
C LEU A 519 -17.76 -5.14 -23.70
N ILE A 520 -18.29 -5.37 -22.51
CA ILE A 520 -19.45 -4.64 -21.97
C ILE A 520 -18.92 -3.72 -20.86
N LEU A 521 -19.05 -2.40 -21.02
CA LEU A 521 -18.79 -1.41 -19.97
C LEU A 521 -20.12 -0.93 -19.44
N SER A 522 -20.44 -1.35 -18.21
CA SER A 522 -21.77 -1.14 -17.63
C SER A 522 -22.12 0.34 -17.49
N HIS A 523 -21.17 1.15 -16.99
CA HIS A 523 -21.25 2.60 -16.88
C HIS A 523 -19.84 3.19 -16.77
N PHE A 524 -19.71 4.54 -16.73
CA PHE A 524 -18.39 5.17 -16.86
C PHE A 524 -17.69 5.56 -15.54
N HIS A 525 -18.08 5.03 -14.38
CA HIS A 525 -17.27 5.24 -13.18
C HIS A 525 -15.90 4.58 -13.30
N ALA A 526 -14.89 5.19 -12.70
CA ALA A 526 -13.49 4.76 -12.82
C ALA A 526 -13.23 3.32 -12.35
N ASP A 527 -14.03 2.82 -11.41
CA ASP A 527 -13.95 1.46 -10.89
C ASP A 527 -14.58 0.40 -11.82
N HIS A 528 -15.14 0.83 -12.96
CA HIS A 528 -15.64 -0.05 -14.03
C HIS A 528 -14.84 0.11 -15.33
N VAL A 529 -14.27 1.30 -15.61
CA VAL A 529 -13.61 1.57 -16.88
C VAL A 529 -12.13 1.92 -16.78
N GLY A 530 -11.61 2.21 -15.60
CA GLY A 530 -10.23 2.67 -15.40
C GLY A 530 -9.16 1.68 -15.85
N GLY A 531 -9.47 0.38 -15.79
CA GLY A 531 -8.61 -0.72 -16.24
C GLY A 531 -8.52 -0.93 -17.75
N LEU A 532 -9.27 -0.18 -18.56
CA LEU A 532 -9.43 -0.42 -20.00
C LEU A 532 -8.10 -0.50 -20.76
N SER A 533 -7.15 0.38 -20.48
CA SER A 533 -5.83 0.34 -21.13
C SER A 533 -5.04 -0.93 -20.83
N GLY A 534 -5.34 -1.61 -19.71
CA GLY A 534 -4.82 -2.94 -19.38
C GLY A 534 -5.56 -4.05 -20.13
N ALA A 535 -6.88 -3.96 -20.21
CA ALA A 535 -7.71 -4.94 -20.92
C ALA A 535 -7.34 -5.04 -22.39
N ILE A 536 -7.15 -3.92 -23.08
CA ILE A 536 -6.82 -3.87 -24.51
C ILE A 536 -5.32 -4.06 -24.80
N ARG A 537 -4.46 -4.18 -23.77
CA ARG A 537 -3.01 -4.33 -23.96
C ARG A 537 -2.68 -5.65 -24.66
N ASN A 538 -2.21 -5.56 -25.90
CA ASN A 538 -1.92 -6.72 -26.79
C ASN A 538 -3.13 -7.64 -27.02
N ARG A 539 -4.35 -7.10 -26.96
CA ARG A 539 -5.60 -7.80 -27.22
C ARG A 539 -6.45 -7.02 -28.21
N ASN A 540 -7.05 -7.73 -29.16
CA ASN A 540 -8.05 -7.15 -30.05
C ASN A 540 -9.41 -7.16 -29.35
N VAL A 541 -10.17 -6.06 -29.51
CA VAL A 541 -11.54 -5.94 -29.01
C VAL A 541 -12.46 -5.79 -30.23
N SER A 542 -13.27 -6.81 -30.51
CA SER A 542 -14.09 -6.84 -31.71
C SER A 542 -15.32 -5.94 -31.58
N GLN A 543 -16.07 -6.07 -30.51
CA GLN A 543 -17.30 -5.30 -30.25
C GLN A 543 -17.30 -4.76 -28.82
N VAL A 544 -17.88 -3.58 -28.65
CA VAL A 544 -18.01 -2.92 -27.34
C VAL A 544 -19.43 -2.45 -27.14
N TRP A 545 -19.99 -2.78 -25.97
CA TRP A 545 -21.26 -2.23 -25.53
C TRP A 545 -21.02 -1.18 -24.46
N LEU A 546 -21.59 0.01 -24.66
CA LEU A 546 -21.43 1.15 -23.76
C LEU A 546 -22.80 1.60 -23.24
N SER A 547 -22.83 2.12 -22.00
CA SER A 547 -24.01 2.82 -21.48
C SER A 547 -24.36 4.03 -22.34
N THR A 548 -25.65 4.32 -22.43
CA THR A 548 -26.15 5.52 -23.10
C THR A 548 -25.88 6.81 -22.33
N ASN A 549 -25.60 6.72 -21.02
CA ASN A 549 -25.22 7.86 -20.18
C ASN A 549 -23.71 8.07 -20.27
N VAL A 550 -23.27 9.15 -20.88
CA VAL A 550 -21.84 9.49 -21.08
C VAL A 550 -21.17 10.15 -19.87
N GLN A 551 -21.83 10.22 -18.74
CA GLN A 551 -21.24 10.76 -17.51
C GLN A 551 -20.45 9.68 -16.74
N PRO A 552 -19.31 10.03 -16.09
CA PRO A 552 -18.58 11.30 -16.15
C PRO A 552 -17.89 11.50 -17.52
N LEU A 553 -17.85 12.74 -18.00
CA LEU A 553 -17.32 13.05 -19.35
C LEU A 553 -15.83 12.76 -19.54
N ILE A 554 -15.05 12.83 -18.47
CA ILE A 554 -13.60 12.57 -18.53
C ILE A 554 -13.35 11.10 -18.83
N GLU A 555 -13.97 10.20 -18.09
CA GLU A 555 -13.85 8.75 -18.23
C GLU A 555 -14.44 8.28 -19.55
N SER A 556 -15.62 8.75 -19.92
CA SER A 556 -16.27 8.35 -21.19
C SER A 556 -15.47 8.80 -22.42
N SER A 557 -14.93 10.03 -22.41
CA SER A 557 -14.07 10.53 -23.49
C SER A 557 -12.77 9.73 -23.61
N HIS A 558 -12.19 9.33 -22.47
CA HIS A 558 -11.03 8.47 -22.42
C HIS A 558 -11.31 7.08 -23.01
N VAL A 559 -12.41 6.46 -22.61
CA VAL A 559 -12.89 5.16 -23.12
C VAL A 559 -13.07 5.20 -24.64
N VAL A 560 -13.83 6.17 -25.16
CA VAL A 560 -14.07 6.34 -26.60
C VAL A 560 -12.76 6.57 -27.34
N GLY A 561 -11.83 7.34 -26.75
CA GLY A 561 -10.49 7.56 -27.32
C GLY A 561 -9.66 6.30 -27.50
N LEU A 562 -9.77 5.35 -26.57
CA LEU A 562 -9.05 4.06 -26.61
C LEU A 562 -9.68 3.04 -27.55
N LEU A 563 -10.98 3.10 -27.78
CA LEU A 563 -11.76 2.09 -28.53
C LEU A 563 -12.10 2.52 -29.97
N LYS A 564 -11.35 3.42 -30.57
CA LYS A 564 -11.60 3.98 -31.92
C LYS A 564 -11.75 2.94 -33.02
N ASN A 565 -11.17 1.78 -32.87
CA ASN A 565 -11.15 0.70 -33.90
C ASN A 565 -12.14 -0.41 -33.58
N SER A 566 -12.95 -0.31 -32.52
CA SER A 566 -13.91 -1.33 -32.12
C SER A 566 -15.32 -0.93 -32.58
N GLN A 567 -16.15 -1.92 -32.87
CA GLN A 567 -17.57 -1.68 -33.15
C GLN A 567 -18.32 -1.32 -31.86
N VAL A 568 -18.76 -0.08 -31.73
CA VAL A 568 -19.50 0.40 -30.55
C VAL A 568 -20.99 0.21 -30.75
N VAL A 569 -21.66 -0.36 -29.73
CA VAL A 569 -23.11 -0.54 -29.66
C VAL A 569 -23.60 0.09 -28.35
N LEU A 570 -24.74 0.77 -28.38
CA LEU A 570 -25.43 1.31 -27.22
C LEU A 570 -26.71 0.48 -26.99
N PRO A 571 -26.61 -0.64 -26.29
CA PRO A 571 -27.76 -1.55 -26.15
C PRO A 571 -28.78 -0.99 -25.16
N GLN A 572 -30.06 -1.32 -25.41
CA GLN A 572 -31.18 -1.00 -24.53
C GLN A 572 -31.97 -2.27 -24.24
N ARG A 573 -32.89 -2.20 -23.28
CA ARG A 573 -33.81 -3.28 -22.90
C ARG A 573 -34.44 -3.94 -24.14
N GLY A 574 -34.36 -5.28 -24.16
CA GLY A 574 -34.82 -6.09 -25.27
C GLY A 574 -33.78 -6.39 -26.36
N PHE A 575 -32.61 -5.72 -26.32
CA PHE A 575 -31.50 -6.09 -27.19
C PHE A 575 -30.94 -7.45 -26.80
N SER A 576 -30.67 -8.32 -27.76
CA SER A 576 -30.06 -9.63 -27.50
C SER A 576 -28.99 -9.94 -28.53
N ALA A 577 -27.94 -10.67 -28.09
CA ALA A 577 -26.87 -11.15 -28.95
C ALA A 577 -26.45 -12.56 -28.57
N GLN A 578 -25.98 -13.31 -29.57
CA GLN A 578 -25.33 -14.60 -29.37
C GLN A 578 -23.82 -14.42 -29.57
N VAL A 579 -23.02 -14.73 -28.55
CA VAL A 579 -21.56 -14.67 -28.62
C VAL A 579 -20.99 -16.01 -28.15
N GLY A 580 -20.53 -16.83 -29.10
CA GLY A 580 -20.15 -18.21 -28.81
C GLY A 580 -21.31 -19.01 -28.21
N GLN A 581 -21.08 -19.68 -27.09
CA GLN A 581 -22.09 -20.46 -26.37
C GLN A 581 -23.04 -19.59 -25.50
N PHE A 582 -22.76 -18.30 -25.32
CA PHE A 582 -23.55 -17.42 -24.47
C PHE A 582 -24.57 -16.62 -25.26
N ARG A 583 -25.83 -16.69 -24.84
CA ARG A 583 -26.89 -15.76 -25.22
C ARG A 583 -26.96 -14.66 -24.18
N ILE A 584 -26.88 -13.41 -24.61
CA ILE A 584 -26.85 -12.23 -23.75
C ILE A 584 -28.13 -11.43 -24.03
N ASN A 585 -28.99 -11.26 -23.05
CA ASN A 585 -30.18 -10.44 -23.12
C ASN A 585 -29.97 -9.19 -22.27
N VAL A 586 -30.12 -8.01 -22.86
CA VAL A 586 -30.04 -6.74 -22.16
C VAL A 586 -31.40 -6.43 -21.53
N LEU A 587 -31.43 -6.30 -20.22
CA LEU A 587 -32.63 -6.01 -19.44
C LEU A 587 -32.72 -4.53 -19.08
N TRP A 588 -31.59 -3.81 -19.07
CA TRP A 588 -31.47 -2.39 -18.71
C TRP A 588 -30.30 -1.76 -19.45
N PRO A 589 -30.30 -0.45 -19.79
CA PRO A 589 -31.35 0.57 -19.49
C PRO A 589 -32.58 0.43 -20.37
N ALA A 590 -33.73 0.89 -19.85
CA ALA A 590 -34.93 0.98 -20.63
C ALA A 590 -34.87 2.16 -21.63
N SER A 591 -35.68 2.10 -22.68
CA SER A 591 -35.79 3.20 -23.64
C SER A 591 -36.47 4.40 -23.00
N GLY A 592 -35.85 5.57 -23.08
CA GLY A 592 -36.36 6.82 -22.51
C GLY A 592 -35.59 7.30 -21.26
N THR A 593 -35.88 8.51 -20.81
CA THR A 593 -35.26 9.12 -19.62
C THR A 593 -35.96 8.61 -18.36
N HIS A 594 -35.35 7.64 -17.67
CA HIS A 594 -35.79 7.26 -16.32
C HIS A 594 -35.12 8.18 -15.30
N ILE A 595 -35.89 9.03 -14.64
CA ILE A 595 -35.43 9.86 -13.52
C ILE A 595 -35.82 9.12 -12.24
N PHE A 596 -34.84 8.53 -11.58
CA PHE A 596 -35.04 7.97 -10.25
C PHE A 596 -34.71 9.01 -9.17
N ALA A 597 -35.34 8.87 -8.01
CA ALA A 597 -34.95 9.63 -6.84
C ALA A 597 -33.49 9.30 -6.51
N SER A 598 -32.67 10.33 -6.26
CA SER A 598 -31.26 10.13 -5.89
C SER A 598 -31.18 9.42 -4.54
N MET A 599 -30.40 8.34 -4.47
CA MET A 599 -30.05 7.70 -3.22
C MET A 599 -28.97 8.52 -2.49
N PRO A 600 -28.82 8.38 -1.16
CA PRO A 600 -27.73 9.04 -0.44
C PRO A 600 -26.35 8.59 -0.95
N GLY A 601 -25.62 9.48 -1.60
CA GLY A 601 -24.31 9.25 -2.22
C GLY A 601 -24.19 9.98 -3.56
N GLU A 602 -22.96 10.21 -4.01
CA GLU A 602 -22.70 10.79 -5.33
C GLU A 602 -22.76 9.68 -6.39
N GLY A 603 -23.39 9.94 -7.54
CA GLY A 603 -23.34 9.06 -8.69
C GLY A 603 -24.58 8.19 -8.97
N SER A 604 -25.65 8.27 -8.18
CA SER A 604 -26.86 7.44 -8.37
C SER A 604 -27.43 7.44 -9.79
N ALA A 605 -27.45 8.58 -10.48
CA ALA A 605 -27.94 8.66 -11.85
C ALA A 605 -27.04 7.89 -12.83
N ILE A 606 -25.74 7.90 -12.58
CA ILE A 606 -24.73 7.19 -13.37
C ILE A 606 -24.83 5.69 -13.07
N ASN A 607 -24.90 5.31 -11.80
CA ASN A 607 -25.08 3.92 -11.37
C ASN A 607 -26.34 3.31 -11.98
N ASN A 608 -27.46 4.02 -11.94
CA ASN A 608 -28.74 3.57 -12.50
C ASN A 608 -28.78 3.59 -14.04
N SER A 609 -27.72 4.02 -14.71
CA SER A 609 -27.53 3.87 -16.17
C SER A 609 -26.70 2.63 -16.55
N SER A 610 -26.30 1.80 -15.59
CA SER A 610 -25.54 0.58 -15.84
C SER A 610 -26.27 -0.38 -16.77
N ILE A 611 -25.54 -1.02 -17.68
CA ILE A 611 -26.09 -2.09 -18.52
C ILE A 611 -26.32 -3.33 -17.66
N ALA A 612 -27.57 -3.78 -17.55
CA ALA A 612 -27.90 -5.05 -16.91
C ALA A 612 -28.14 -6.13 -17.95
N VAL A 613 -27.52 -7.29 -17.74
CA VAL A 613 -27.58 -8.43 -18.65
C VAL A 613 -27.96 -9.72 -17.93
N LEU A 614 -28.81 -10.51 -18.59
CA LEU A 614 -29.06 -11.89 -18.27
C LEU A 614 -28.34 -12.74 -19.34
N ILE A 615 -27.39 -13.55 -18.90
CA ILE A 615 -26.54 -14.35 -19.78
C ILE A 615 -26.85 -15.82 -19.53
N ALA A 616 -27.12 -16.55 -20.58
CA ALA A 616 -27.44 -17.98 -20.54
C ALA A 616 -26.57 -18.79 -21.47
N SER A 617 -26.12 -19.93 -21.00
CA SER A 617 -25.49 -21.00 -21.77
C SER A 617 -26.12 -22.34 -21.35
N PRO A 618 -25.84 -23.47 -22.04
CA PRO A 618 -26.31 -24.78 -21.59
C PRO A 618 -25.87 -25.17 -20.18
N ASP A 619 -24.76 -24.62 -19.70
CA ASP A 619 -24.13 -25.01 -18.43
C ASP A 619 -24.36 -24.00 -17.29
N VAL A 620 -24.67 -22.74 -17.61
CA VAL A 620 -24.77 -21.70 -16.57
C VAL A 620 -25.63 -20.52 -16.99
N THR A 621 -26.37 -20.00 -16.03
CA THR A 621 -27.13 -18.72 -16.12
C THR A 621 -26.53 -17.70 -15.18
N ILE A 622 -26.34 -16.45 -15.66
CA ILE A 622 -25.66 -15.38 -14.94
C ILE A 622 -26.48 -14.10 -15.02
N PHE A 623 -26.63 -13.42 -13.90
CA PHE A 623 -27.15 -12.05 -13.87
C PHE A 623 -26.04 -11.09 -13.44
N ALA A 624 -25.79 -10.05 -14.25
CA ALA A 624 -24.83 -8.98 -13.97
C ALA A 624 -25.46 -7.64 -14.35
N ALA A 625 -25.39 -6.67 -13.44
CA ALA A 625 -26.09 -5.39 -13.59
C ALA A 625 -25.26 -4.18 -13.11
N GLY A 626 -23.93 -4.28 -13.17
CA GLY A 626 -23.03 -3.21 -12.73
C GLY A 626 -23.39 -2.69 -11.33
N ASP A 627 -23.56 -1.38 -11.22
CA ASP A 627 -23.84 -0.68 -9.96
C ASP A 627 -25.30 -0.22 -9.82
N LEU A 628 -26.24 -0.90 -10.51
CA LEU A 628 -27.67 -0.57 -10.36
C LEU A 628 -28.08 -0.51 -8.89
N GLU A 629 -28.82 0.54 -8.55
CA GLU A 629 -29.36 0.80 -7.21
C GLU A 629 -30.85 0.38 -7.13
N PRO A 630 -31.45 0.29 -5.92
CA PRO A 630 -32.77 -0.28 -5.71
C PRO A 630 -33.87 0.22 -6.67
N PRO A 631 -33.96 1.51 -7.04
CA PRO A 631 -35.02 1.95 -7.96
C PRO A 631 -34.94 1.26 -9.32
N ALA A 632 -33.73 1.14 -9.90
CA ALA A 632 -33.57 0.46 -11.18
C ALA A 632 -33.56 -1.08 -11.02
N GLN A 633 -33.07 -1.61 -9.89
CA GLN A 633 -33.16 -3.03 -9.57
C GLN A 633 -34.61 -3.51 -9.49
N HIS A 634 -35.51 -2.71 -8.91
CA HIS A 634 -36.93 -3.05 -8.76
C HIS A 634 -37.65 -3.20 -10.11
N GLU A 635 -37.31 -2.37 -11.09
CA GLU A 635 -37.87 -2.46 -12.45
C GLU A 635 -37.53 -3.81 -13.16
N LEU A 636 -36.53 -4.53 -12.67
CA LEU A 636 -36.08 -5.79 -13.25
C LEU A 636 -36.76 -7.03 -12.64
N VAL A 637 -37.48 -6.88 -11.53
CA VAL A 637 -38.07 -8.01 -10.77
C VAL A 637 -38.96 -8.90 -11.64
N GLY A 638 -39.69 -8.31 -12.58
CA GLY A 638 -40.57 -9.02 -13.51
C GLY A 638 -39.88 -9.66 -14.72
N ASP A 639 -38.63 -9.29 -14.98
CA ASP A 639 -37.88 -9.71 -16.19
C ASP A 639 -36.78 -10.77 -15.92
N VAL A 640 -36.56 -11.11 -14.64
CA VAL A 640 -35.52 -12.06 -14.23
C VAL A 640 -36.13 -13.34 -13.68
N MET A 641 -35.35 -14.37 -13.67
CA MET A 641 -35.66 -15.68 -13.09
C MET A 641 -34.49 -16.13 -12.20
N ALA A 642 -34.64 -17.27 -11.53
CA ALA A 642 -33.56 -17.88 -10.77
C ALA A 642 -32.32 -18.11 -11.66
N VAL A 643 -31.16 -17.74 -11.12
CA VAL A 643 -29.87 -17.83 -11.83
C VAL A 643 -28.85 -18.65 -11.05
N ASP A 644 -27.89 -19.20 -11.73
CA ASP A 644 -26.79 -19.93 -11.08
C ASP A 644 -25.80 -18.96 -10.43
N ILE A 645 -25.48 -17.85 -11.11
CA ILE A 645 -24.50 -16.86 -10.64
C ILE A 645 -25.15 -15.47 -10.64
N TYR A 646 -25.09 -14.81 -9.50
CA TYR A 646 -25.39 -13.40 -9.36
C TYR A 646 -24.13 -12.60 -9.10
N LYS A 647 -23.73 -11.75 -10.06
CA LYS A 647 -22.74 -10.71 -9.83
C LYS A 647 -23.44 -9.59 -9.06
N VAL A 648 -23.18 -9.52 -7.76
CA VAL A 648 -23.90 -8.65 -6.84
C VAL A 648 -23.69 -7.18 -7.22
N CYS A 649 -24.78 -6.45 -7.35
CA CYS A 649 -24.80 -5.06 -7.75
C CYS A 649 -24.00 -4.19 -6.75
N HIS A 650 -23.34 -3.15 -7.28
CA HIS A 650 -22.71 -2.07 -6.53
C HIS A 650 -21.81 -2.61 -5.40
N HIS A 651 -20.96 -3.59 -5.75
CA HIS A 651 -19.95 -4.22 -4.87
C HIS A 651 -20.51 -4.74 -3.53
N GLY A 652 -21.80 -5.07 -3.48
CA GLY A 652 -22.48 -5.46 -2.25
C GLY A 652 -22.78 -4.29 -1.32
N SER A 653 -23.10 -3.13 -1.86
CA SER A 653 -23.64 -1.98 -1.13
C SER A 653 -24.82 -2.38 -0.24
N ARG A 654 -25.09 -1.61 0.82
CA ARG A 654 -26.28 -1.77 1.68
C ARG A 654 -27.59 -1.54 0.95
N TYR A 655 -27.55 -0.82 -0.16
CA TYR A 655 -28.69 -0.48 -0.97
C TYR A 655 -28.89 -1.56 -2.04
N GLN A 656 -29.74 -2.54 -1.72
CA GLN A 656 -30.11 -3.65 -2.59
C GLN A 656 -31.64 -3.83 -2.57
N ASP A 657 -32.22 -4.19 -3.71
CA ASP A 657 -33.62 -4.58 -3.78
C ASP A 657 -33.78 -6.03 -3.32
N GLY A 658 -34.56 -6.22 -2.25
CA GLY A 658 -34.76 -7.55 -1.65
C GLY A 658 -35.64 -8.46 -2.51
N ASP A 659 -36.51 -7.91 -3.34
CA ASP A 659 -37.38 -8.66 -4.22
C ASP A 659 -36.58 -9.21 -5.40
N LEU A 660 -35.72 -8.40 -6.00
CA LEU A 660 -34.80 -8.84 -7.03
C LEU A 660 -33.93 -10.00 -6.53
N MET A 661 -33.33 -9.85 -5.36
CA MET A 661 -32.47 -10.93 -4.78
C MET A 661 -33.26 -12.21 -4.54
N ARG A 662 -34.55 -12.12 -4.12
CA ARG A 662 -35.40 -13.28 -3.90
C ARG A 662 -35.77 -14.00 -5.19
N VAL A 663 -36.04 -13.27 -6.27
CA VAL A 663 -36.36 -13.86 -7.58
C VAL A 663 -35.11 -14.49 -8.19
N LEU A 664 -33.96 -13.80 -8.14
CA LEU A 664 -32.69 -14.33 -8.65
C LEU A 664 -32.24 -15.60 -7.91
N LYS A 665 -32.48 -15.72 -6.63
CA LYS A 665 -32.17 -16.88 -5.78
C LYS A 665 -30.89 -17.63 -6.19
N PRO A 666 -29.73 -16.97 -6.23
CA PRO A 666 -28.52 -17.52 -6.87
C PRO A 666 -27.91 -18.66 -6.09
N GLN A 667 -27.31 -19.63 -6.79
CA GLN A 667 -26.45 -20.64 -6.15
C GLN A 667 -25.14 -19.99 -5.66
N ILE A 668 -24.55 -19.11 -6.47
CA ILE A 668 -23.34 -18.36 -6.14
C ILE A 668 -23.58 -16.87 -6.27
N ALA A 669 -23.29 -16.13 -5.20
CA ALA A 669 -23.22 -14.67 -5.21
C ALA A 669 -21.75 -14.24 -5.27
N VAL A 670 -21.35 -13.57 -6.35
CA VAL A 670 -20.00 -13.06 -6.56
C VAL A 670 -19.97 -11.57 -6.23
N ILE A 671 -19.11 -11.19 -5.31
CA ILE A 671 -18.93 -9.79 -4.89
C ILE A 671 -17.51 -9.35 -5.26
N SER A 672 -17.40 -8.41 -6.19
CA SER A 672 -16.14 -7.74 -6.51
C SER A 672 -15.93 -6.59 -5.55
N VAL A 673 -14.86 -6.63 -4.78
CA VAL A 673 -14.60 -5.62 -3.75
C VAL A 673 -13.12 -5.61 -3.38
N GLY A 674 -12.56 -4.44 -3.13
CA GLY A 674 -11.17 -4.27 -2.76
C GLY A 674 -10.90 -4.58 -1.28
N ALA A 675 -9.80 -5.25 -0.99
CA ALA A 675 -9.39 -5.58 0.38
C ALA A 675 -9.14 -4.34 1.27
N THR A 676 -8.92 -3.20 0.67
CA THR A 676 -8.66 -1.91 1.35
C THR A 676 -9.73 -0.87 1.04
N ASN A 677 -10.94 -1.30 0.61
CA ASN A 677 -12.01 -0.35 0.33
C ASN A 677 -12.47 0.38 1.60
N MET A 678 -12.88 1.64 1.43
CA MET A 678 -13.32 2.51 2.53
C MET A 678 -14.81 2.82 2.47
N TYR A 679 -15.53 2.26 1.50
CA TYR A 679 -16.98 2.45 1.32
C TYR A 679 -17.81 1.58 2.27
N GLY A 680 -17.16 0.65 3.00
CA GLY A 680 -17.85 -0.29 3.87
C GLY A 680 -18.53 -1.45 3.12
N HIS A 681 -18.12 -1.69 1.88
CA HIS A 681 -18.59 -2.81 1.05
C HIS A 681 -17.76 -4.06 1.28
N PRO A 682 -18.35 -5.27 1.16
CA PRO A 682 -19.79 -5.48 1.10
C PRO A 682 -20.43 -5.22 2.46
N ALA A 683 -21.63 -4.66 2.45
CA ALA A 683 -22.39 -4.38 3.66
C ALA A 683 -22.84 -5.69 4.34
N PRO A 684 -22.77 -5.78 5.68
CA PRO A 684 -23.21 -6.97 6.41
C PRO A 684 -24.65 -7.37 6.07
N GLN A 685 -25.54 -6.41 5.91
CA GLN A 685 -26.95 -6.62 5.57
C GLN A 685 -27.13 -7.36 4.24
N THR A 686 -26.32 -7.01 3.23
CA THR A 686 -26.32 -7.66 1.92
C THR A 686 -25.78 -9.07 2.00
N ILE A 687 -24.70 -9.28 2.74
CA ILE A 687 -24.17 -10.62 3.00
C ILE A 687 -25.23 -11.51 3.69
N ASP A 688 -25.86 -10.98 4.74
CA ASP A 688 -26.87 -11.73 5.51
C ASP A 688 -28.11 -12.03 4.65
N ALA A 689 -28.54 -11.12 3.78
CA ALA A 689 -29.66 -11.35 2.87
C ALA A 689 -29.35 -12.48 1.88
N LEU A 690 -28.18 -12.45 1.23
CA LEU A 690 -27.75 -13.50 0.30
C LEU A 690 -27.57 -14.86 0.99
N ALA A 691 -27.04 -14.86 2.21
CA ALA A 691 -26.86 -16.09 3.01
C ALA A 691 -28.22 -16.71 3.38
N ARG A 692 -29.23 -15.90 3.73
CA ARG A 692 -30.60 -16.38 4.00
C ARG A 692 -31.26 -17.00 2.77
N LEU A 693 -30.89 -16.59 1.57
CA LEU A 693 -31.34 -17.16 0.30
C LEU A 693 -30.62 -18.48 -0.05
N GLY A 694 -29.63 -18.89 0.76
CA GLY A 694 -28.85 -20.11 0.55
C GLY A 694 -27.68 -19.91 -0.45
N ALA A 695 -27.38 -18.69 -0.87
CA ALA A 695 -26.31 -18.42 -1.81
C ALA A 695 -24.93 -18.68 -1.21
N ARG A 696 -24.06 -19.34 -1.97
CA ARG A 696 -22.63 -19.41 -1.63
C ARG A 696 -21.94 -18.12 -2.01
N ILE A 697 -21.55 -17.33 -1.01
CA ILE A 697 -20.95 -16.00 -1.22
C ILE A 697 -19.44 -16.14 -1.42
N VAL A 698 -18.91 -15.58 -2.51
CA VAL A 698 -17.48 -15.45 -2.81
C VAL A 698 -17.14 -13.99 -3.07
N ARG A 699 -15.98 -13.55 -2.54
CA ARG A 699 -15.58 -12.14 -2.51
C ARG A 699 -14.14 -11.98 -2.94
N THR A 700 -13.85 -11.00 -3.81
CA THR A 700 -12.48 -10.80 -4.32
C THR A 700 -11.49 -10.32 -3.25
N ASP A 701 -11.92 -9.55 -2.25
CA ASP A 701 -11.07 -9.10 -1.14
C ASP A 701 -10.53 -10.25 -0.28
N ILE A 702 -11.32 -11.32 -0.11
CA ILE A 702 -10.98 -12.50 0.69
C ILE A 702 -10.41 -13.61 -0.17
N ASN A 703 -11.01 -13.86 -1.34
CA ASN A 703 -10.73 -15.02 -2.17
C ASN A 703 -9.73 -14.73 -3.30
N GLY A 704 -9.39 -13.45 -3.56
CA GLY A 704 -8.67 -13.04 -4.76
C GLY A 704 -9.51 -13.22 -6.00
N SER A 705 -8.88 -13.40 -7.16
CA SER A 705 -9.62 -13.72 -8.38
C SER A 705 -10.31 -15.09 -8.24
N ILE A 706 -11.53 -15.17 -8.75
CA ILE A 706 -12.43 -16.32 -8.61
C ILE A 706 -12.64 -16.90 -10.00
N SER A 707 -12.57 -18.21 -10.16
CA SER A 707 -13.01 -18.90 -11.37
C SER A 707 -14.05 -19.96 -11.03
N ILE A 708 -15.05 -20.08 -11.88
CA ILE A 708 -16.18 -20.98 -11.72
C ILE A 708 -16.20 -21.92 -12.94
N ILE A 709 -16.23 -23.21 -12.65
CA ILE A 709 -16.43 -24.26 -13.63
C ILE A 709 -17.90 -24.67 -13.52
N ALA A 710 -18.61 -24.62 -14.62
CA ALA A 710 -20.01 -25.00 -14.72
C ALA A 710 -20.15 -26.21 -15.65
N ARG A 711 -20.93 -27.22 -15.22
CA ARG A 711 -21.31 -28.37 -16.03
C ARG A 711 -22.74 -28.73 -15.67
N GLU A 712 -23.65 -28.62 -16.62
CA GLU A 712 -25.06 -28.93 -16.39
C GLU A 712 -25.60 -28.26 -15.09
N HIS A 713 -25.36 -26.95 -14.92
CA HIS A 713 -25.72 -26.17 -13.74
C HIS A 713 -25.10 -26.62 -12.38
N ARG A 714 -24.13 -27.53 -12.42
CA ARG A 714 -23.30 -27.87 -11.25
C ARG A 714 -22.08 -27.00 -11.21
N LEU A 715 -21.93 -26.21 -10.15
CA LEU A 715 -20.89 -25.19 -10.05
C LEU A 715 -19.77 -25.62 -9.11
N SER A 716 -18.53 -25.49 -9.54
CA SER A 716 -17.35 -25.61 -8.70
C SER A 716 -16.50 -24.33 -8.75
N ILE A 717 -15.97 -23.91 -7.60
CA ILE A 717 -15.27 -22.64 -7.44
C ILE A 717 -13.80 -22.90 -7.18
N ARG A 718 -12.94 -22.15 -7.87
CA ARG A 718 -11.51 -22.03 -7.61
C ARG A 718 -11.17 -20.58 -7.34
N THR A 719 -10.24 -20.32 -6.42
CA THR A 719 -9.86 -18.96 -5.99
C THR A 719 -8.36 -18.79 -6.05
N SER A 720 -7.88 -17.62 -6.45
CA SER A 720 -6.45 -17.34 -6.56
C SER A 720 -5.78 -17.18 -5.19
N LYS A 721 -6.52 -16.75 -4.17
CA LYS A 721 -6.10 -16.79 -2.76
C LYS A 721 -6.66 -18.08 -2.14
N GLY A 722 -6.08 -19.23 -2.48
CA GLY A 722 -6.48 -20.51 -1.92
C GLY A 722 -6.39 -20.51 -0.39
N ARG A 723 -7.50 -20.75 0.31
CA ARG A 723 -7.46 -21.13 1.73
C ARG A 723 -6.96 -22.56 1.80
N PHE A 724 -5.70 -22.77 2.12
CA PHE A 724 -5.27 -24.01 2.73
C PHE A 724 -5.94 -24.11 4.10
N ASN A 725 -7.13 -24.68 4.15
CA ASN A 725 -7.70 -25.22 5.40
C ASN A 725 -7.00 -26.57 5.69
N LEU A 726 -5.79 -26.50 6.25
CA LEU A 726 -5.09 -27.68 6.78
C LEU A 726 -5.76 -28.25 8.04
N PHE A 727 -6.85 -27.63 8.51
CA PHE A 727 -7.62 -28.05 9.67
C PHE A 727 -9.14 -27.99 9.38
N ARG A 728 -9.64 -28.90 8.58
CA ARG A 728 -11.00 -29.44 8.66
C ARG A 728 -10.91 -30.94 8.47
N LEU A 729 -10.51 -31.59 9.54
CA LEU A 729 -10.93 -32.93 9.88
C LEU A 729 -12.07 -32.79 10.90
N GLY A 730 -13.26 -33.24 10.55
CA GLY A 730 -14.47 -33.21 11.35
C GLY A 730 -15.55 -32.31 10.80
#